data_8a3dfd6d3c6d8bb87ffe790a75c3a523
#
_entry.id   8a3dfd6d3c6d8bb87ffe790a75c3a523
#
_cell.length_a   1.000
_cell.length_b   1.000
_cell.length_c   1.000
_cell.angle_alpha   90.00
_cell.angle_beta   90.00
_cell.angle_gamma   90.00
#
_symmetry.space_group_name_H-M   'P 1'
#
loop_
_entity.id
_entity.type
_entity.pdbx_description
1 polymer ?
#
loop_
_entity_poly.entity_id
_entity_poly.type
_entity_poly.pdbx_seq_one_letter_code
_entity_poly.pdbx_strand_id
1 'polypeptide(L)'
;MSSLLASLVLWGFVAAVLIDEEEHSNPKLPTEFSRWKKWITVNFTWMYILTQDVWFIFVLWLLFTKYANIKLGKDDDKPEFSDFAWFSMLFSCGIGVGFYYYGVSEPIYHYRQSGNLQKLPVTNDDQKAQQAIFQTLFHWGLHGWIPYIVVALTLGVVCHRQGLPMTMRNAFHPLIGDHTKGFAGDVIDALSISCTTFGVCTSLGLGVSQINSVLARLDGSVAVNQKTQTGIIWIITAVATCSVLLGLKRGIKSLSLFTFTIGLILLVLVTVCDNTWFLINSFVEAVGVYMTWVIQVGFNCGTWTQLNQEFDNGYEYEGKSLLWGKDSLSDKLFEATGIETSSALAIEKYDSGPEWMMDGWTIFYWGWWISWAPFVGMFIAKISKGRTVGQVIKGAFIAPILFSFIFLTFFGSLGIKMQRAAEMALDVQVDKSNWSIDCAAAGYDGRTPTSDAAIALADKGYYLLSCRNSNDRILDVMAPYGQLTTFMHLLVLVGITFYFVTSSDSGSFVDDIISAQGHENPPWIQRVYWAVTEAATAQALLSASESGLSTIQAVSIVAGLPYTIAICYCCTSLYRALKRELRDEDIMAQRHGFVVSSLDILELYSPEDMPAQSPSSGDRFKSNVIALFFPYKGLKTAAIAAYNDDVMGTIYAVVATCTWFTWFLCLCLSGIGEGTASIAWMLYCFFVAQVAIIRFHVRAARSIRDNFLNDLFASFAVYPMVVSQMELEAPYIEQRKQV
;
A
#
# COMPACT_ATOMS: atom_id res chain seq x y z
N MET A 1 16.10 5.67 -21.11
CA MET A 1 16.44 6.50 -19.94
C MET A 1 15.90 5.86 -18.65
N SER A 2 14.63 5.43 -18.59
CA SER A 2 14.01 4.78 -17.40
C SER A 2 14.84 3.61 -16.85
N SER A 3 15.25 2.66 -17.70
CA SER A 3 16.07 1.51 -17.29
C SER A 3 17.42 1.93 -16.70
N LEU A 4 18.05 2.96 -17.26
CA LEU A 4 19.32 3.48 -16.72
C LEU A 4 19.12 4.12 -15.35
N LEU A 5 18.07 4.93 -15.18
CA LEU A 5 17.75 5.55 -13.89
C LEU A 5 17.44 4.51 -12.83
N ALA A 6 16.61 3.50 -13.14
CA ALA A 6 16.30 2.41 -12.22
C ALA A 6 17.56 1.60 -11.86
N SER A 7 18.41 1.28 -12.85
CA SER A 7 19.68 0.58 -12.60
C SER A 7 20.59 1.38 -11.69
N LEU A 8 20.71 2.69 -11.88
CA LEU A 8 21.52 3.55 -11.00
C LEU A 8 21.00 3.55 -9.56
N VAL A 9 19.68 3.56 -9.35
CA VAL A 9 19.07 3.49 -8.02
C VAL A 9 19.37 2.13 -7.37
N LEU A 10 19.07 1.03 -8.05
CA LEU A 10 19.17 -0.31 -7.49
C LEU A 10 20.62 -0.76 -7.28
N TRP A 11 21.47 -0.61 -8.27
CA TRP A 11 22.90 -0.97 -8.14
C TRP A 11 23.65 0.00 -7.24
N GLY A 12 23.26 1.29 -7.23
CA GLY A 12 23.78 2.26 -6.26
C GLY A 12 23.43 1.86 -4.82
N PHE A 13 22.21 1.38 -4.58
CA PHE A 13 21.78 0.83 -3.30
C PHE A 13 22.59 -0.42 -2.93
N VAL A 14 22.72 -1.40 -3.81
CA VAL A 14 23.54 -2.61 -3.58
C VAL A 14 24.98 -2.25 -3.23
N ALA A 15 25.59 -1.35 -3.99
CA ALA A 15 26.96 -0.89 -3.72
C ALA A 15 27.06 -0.18 -2.36
N ALA A 16 26.09 0.66 -2.02
CA ALA A 16 26.07 1.36 -0.73
C ALA A 16 26.00 0.40 0.45
N VAL A 17 25.16 -0.66 0.37
CA VAL A 17 25.07 -1.68 1.41
C VAL A 17 26.38 -2.44 1.56
N LEU A 18 26.99 -2.88 0.45
CA LEU A 18 28.26 -3.63 0.49
C LEU A 18 29.40 -2.79 1.07
N ILE A 19 29.47 -1.49 0.75
CA ILE A 19 30.47 -0.58 1.31
C ILE A 19 30.25 -0.37 2.80
N ASP A 20 28.98 -0.19 3.23
CA ASP A 20 28.64 0.03 4.66
C ASP A 20 28.96 -1.21 5.51
N GLU A 21 28.78 -2.43 4.98
CA GLU A 21 29.18 -3.68 5.62
C GLU A 21 30.70 -3.82 5.75
N GLU A 22 31.46 -3.42 4.71
CA GLU A 22 32.91 -3.56 4.70
C GLU A 22 33.62 -2.53 5.60
N GLU A 23 33.11 -1.28 5.64
CA GLU A 23 33.72 -0.17 6.38
C GLU A 23 33.36 -0.12 7.87
N HIS A 24 32.24 -0.71 8.28
CA HIS A 24 31.71 -0.56 9.63
C HIS A 24 31.41 -1.92 10.30
N SER A 25 31.98 -2.12 11.48
CA SER A 25 31.58 -3.23 12.38
C SER A 25 30.13 -3.13 12.87
N ASN A 26 29.51 -1.95 12.75
CA ASN A 26 28.09 -1.69 12.99
C ASN A 26 27.54 -0.86 11.83
N PRO A 27 26.89 -1.49 10.83
CA PRO A 27 26.42 -0.81 9.63
C PRO A 27 25.46 0.34 9.94
N LYS A 28 25.62 1.47 9.26
CA LYS A 28 24.81 2.68 9.47
C LYS A 28 23.53 2.71 8.67
N LEU A 29 23.52 2.10 7.48
CA LEU A 29 22.35 2.12 6.59
C LEU A 29 21.08 1.56 7.22
N PRO A 30 21.08 0.42 7.96
CA PRO A 30 19.89 -0.06 8.64
C PRO A 30 19.31 0.96 9.64
N THR A 31 20.20 1.68 10.34
CA THR A 31 19.79 2.73 11.28
C THR A 31 19.12 3.90 10.55
N GLU A 32 19.68 4.34 9.42
CA GLU A 32 19.08 5.41 8.60
C GLU A 32 17.73 4.99 8.00
N PHE A 33 17.59 3.75 7.50
CA PHE A 33 16.31 3.26 7.03
C PHE A 33 15.26 3.20 8.15
N SER A 34 15.63 2.79 9.34
CA SER A 34 14.77 2.80 10.51
C SER A 34 14.34 4.22 10.89
N ARG A 35 15.25 5.20 10.76
CA ARG A 35 14.98 6.62 10.99
C ARG A 35 13.99 7.17 9.95
N TRP A 36 14.18 6.86 8.66
CA TRP A 36 13.26 7.28 7.60
C TRP A 36 11.89 6.61 7.75
N LYS A 37 11.85 5.31 8.09
CA LYS A 37 10.62 4.62 8.44
C LYS A 37 9.88 5.36 9.54
N LYS A 38 10.55 5.66 10.66
CA LYS A 38 9.94 6.35 11.80
C LYS A 38 9.42 7.73 11.42
N TRP A 39 10.19 8.50 10.64
CA TRP A 39 9.74 9.80 10.14
C TRP A 39 8.47 9.69 9.28
N ILE A 40 8.39 8.68 8.40
CA ILE A 40 7.22 8.44 7.57
C ILE A 40 6.02 8.01 8.41
N THR A 41 6.19 7.07 9.32
CA THR A 41 5.07 6.57 10.13
C THR A 41 4.52 7.63 11.08
N VAL A 42 5.35 8.53 11.58
CA VAL A 42 4.88 9.66 12.40
C VAL A 42 4.11 10.70 11.57
N ASN A 43 4.63 11.07 10.39
CA ASN A 43 4.08 12.21 9.65
C ASN A 43 3.00 11.82 8.63
N PHE A 44 2.99 10.59 8.11
CA PHE A 44 2.16 10.16 6.99
C PHE A 44 1.25 8.96 7.27
N THR A 45 1.13 8.50 8.52
CA THR A 45 0.17 7.45 8.91
C THR A 45 -1.24 7.79 8.41
N TRP A 46 -1.70 9.03 8.61
CA TRP A 46 -3.00 9.49 8.15
C TRP A 46 -3.19 9.33 6.64
N MET A 47 -2.12 9.53 5.85
CA MET A 47 -2.18 9.42 4.40
C MET A 47 -2.28 7.96 3.97
N TYR A 48 -1.47 7.06 4.54
CA TYR A 48 -1.56 5.63 4.26
C TYR A 48 -2.95 5.07 4.60
N ILE A 49 -3.49 5.43 5.75
CA ILE A 49 -4.81 4.99 6.20
C ILE A 49 -5.91 5.55 5.28
N LEU A 50 -5.99 6.86 5.16
CA LEU A 50 -7.06 7.52 4.39
C LEU A 50 -7.10 7.09 2.94
N THR A 51 -5.93 6.95 2.30
CA THR A 51 -5.89 6.60 0.87
C THR A 51 -6.39 5.19 0.60
N GLN A 52 -6.11 4.23 1.46
CA GLN A 52 -6.63 2.86 1.33
C GLN A 52 -8.17 2.85 1.33
N ASP A 53 -8.79 3.57 2.25
CA ASP A 53 -10.25 3.64 2.34
C ASP A 53 -10.86 4.43 1.19
N VAL A 54 -10.25 5.54 0.78
CA VAL A 54 -10.72 6.33 -0.37
C VAL A 54 -10.64 5.50 -1.66
N TRP A 55 -9.56 4.77 -1.88
CA TRP A 55 -9.43 3.88 -3.03
C TRP A 55 -10.45 2.73 -2.98
N PHE A 56 -10.73 2.19 -1.79
CA PHE A 56 -11.77 1.17 -1.61
C PHE A 56 -13.14 1.71 -2.03
N ILE A 57 -13.53 2.87 -1.52
CA ILE A 57 -14.80 3.52 -1.89
C ILE A 57 -14.84 3.79 -3.39
N PHE A 58 -13.74 4.25 -3.99
CA PHE A 58 -13.65 4.49 -5.43
C PHE A 58 -13.85 3.21 -6.26
N VAL A 59 -13.21 2.12 -5.88
CA VAL A 59 -13.34 0.82 -6.57
C VAL A 59 -14.76 0.26 -6.42
N LEU A 60 -15.37 0.37 -5.23
CA LEU A 60 -16.78 0.00 -5.04
C LEU A 60 -17.71 0.86 -5.87
N TRP A 61 -17.47 2.16 -5.92
CA TRP A 61 -18.25 3.05 -6.78
C TRP A 61 -18.16 2.64 -8.25
N LEU A 62 -16.98 2.30 -8.77
CA LEU A 62 -16.81 1.78 -10.12
C LEU A 62 -17.65 0.51 -10.35
N LEU A 63 -17.67 -0.41 -9.37
CA LEU A 63 -18.37 -1.68 -9.46
C LEU A 63 -19.90 -1.51 -9.60
N PHE A 64 -20.46 -0.51 -8.91
CA PHE A 64 -21.90 -0.24 -8.90
C PHE A 64 -22.37 0.78 -9.92
N THR A 65 -21.49 1.24 -10.81
CA THR A 65 -21.81 2.21 -11.86
C THR A 65 -21.75 1.54 -13.26
N LYS A 66 -22.19 2.28 -14.28
CA LYS A 66 -22.09 1.85 -15.68
C LYS A 66 -20.64 1.56 -16.14
N TYR A 67 -19.66 2.11 -15.46
CA TYR A 67 -18.25 1.86 -15.73
C TYR A 67 -17.85 0.38 -15.56
N ALA A 68 -18.55 -0.38 -14.72
CA ALA A 68 -18.33 -1.81 -14.51
C ALA A 68 -18.43 -2.65 -15.80
N ASN A 69 -19.21 -2.19 -16.78
CA ASN A 69 -19.47 -2.91 -18.03
C ASN A 69 -18.42 -2.64 -19.11
N ILE A 70 -17.55 -1.63 -18.93
CA ILE A 70 -16.49 -1.31 -19.89
C ILE A 70 -15.48 -2.46 -19.93
N LYS A 71 -15.12 -2.90 -21.14
CA LYS A 71 -14.18 -3.99 -21.36
C LYS A 71 -12.75 -3.47 -21.41
N LEU A 72 -11.82 -4.17 -20.75
CA LEU A 72 -10.38 -3.96 -20.86
C LEU A 72 -9.89 -4.56 -22.20
N GLY A 73 -10.03 -3.80 -23.25
CA GLY A 73 -9.79 -4.20 -24.63
C GLY A 73 -10.88 -3.71 -25.55
N LYS A 74 -10.87 -4.14 -26.79
CA LYS A 74 -11.92 -3.86 -27.77
C LYS A 74 -13.19 -4.64 -27.42
N ASP A 75 -14.34 -4.21 -27.96
CA ASP A 75 -15.63 -4.81 -27.61
C ASP A 75 -15.76 -6.28 -28.06
N ASP A 76 -15.03 -6.68 -29.09
CA ASP A 76 -14.93 -8.04 -29.61
C ASP A 76 -13.86 -8.90 -28.93
N ASP A 77 -12.96 -8.32 -28.17
CA ASP A 77 -11.92 -9.08 -27.45
C ASP A 77 -12.53 -10.07 -26.45
N LYS A 78 -11.97 -11.28 -26.43
CA LYS A 78 -12.34 -12.33 -25.47
C LYS A 78 -11.23 -12.52 -24.44
N PRO A 79 -11.54 -12.96 -23.22
CA PRO A 79 -10.52 -13.29 -22.23
C PRO A 79 -9.51 -14.30 -22.77
N GLU A 80 -8.22 -14.01 -22.61
CA GLU A 80 -7.13 -14.86 -23.10
C GLU A 80 -6.94 -16.12 -22.23
N PHE A 81 -7.29 -16.03 -20.95
CA PHE A 81 -7.14 -17.10 -19.96
C PHE A 81 -8.51 -17.52 -19.41
N SER A 82 -8.69 -18.84 -19.14
CA SER A 82 -9.85 -19.34 -18.41
C SER A 82 -9.92 -18.72 -17.02
N ASP A 83 -11.10 -18.70 -16.40
CA ASP A 83 -11.29 -18.08 -15.08
C ASP A 83 -10.38 -18.69 -14.01
N PHE A 84 -10.24 -20.03 -14.01
CA PHE A 84 -9.36 -20.71 -13.05
C PHE A 84 -7.87 -20.38 -13.25
N ALA A 85 -7.39 -20.37 -14.50
CA ALA A 85 -6.00 -20.02 -14.79
C ALA A 85 -5.72 -18.54 -14.47
N TRP A 86 -6.64 -17.66 -14.87
CA TRP A 86 -6.55 -16.21 -14.58
C TRP A 86 -6.50 -15.96 -13.08
N PHE A 87 -7.38 -16.60 -12.32
CA PHE A 87 -7.39 -16.50 -10.87
C PHE A 87 -6.11 -17.02 -10.23
N SER A 88 -5.65 -18.21 -10.64
CA SER A 88 -4.41 -18.80 -10.10
C SER A 88 -3.18 -17.92 -10.35
N MET A 89 -3.09 -17.31 -11.54
CA MET A 89 -2.02 -16.37 -11.88
C MET A 89 -2.09 -15.09 -11.03
N LEU A 90 -3.28 -14.50 -10.92
CA LEU A 90 -3.53 -13.31 -10.10
C LEU A 90 -3.19 -13.56 -8.63
N PHE A 91 -3.66 -14.68 -8.09
CA PHE A 91 -3.42 -15.06 -6.70
C PHE A 91 -1.94 -15.32 -6.41
N SER A 92 -1.27 -16.11 -7.24
CA SER A 92 0.14 -16.46 -7.05
C SER A 92 1.08 -15.24 -7.19
N CYS A 93 0.71 -14.26 -8.02
CA CYS A 93 1.45 -13.02 -8.16
C CYS A 93 1.25 -12.09 -6.95
N GLY A 94 0.03 -11.95 -6.45
CA GLY A 94 -0.34 -10.92 -5.47
C GLY A 94 -0.19 -11.30 -4.01
N ILE A 95 0.06 -12.57 -3.66
CA ILE A 95 0.12 -13.04 -2.27
C ILE A 95 1.54 -13.46 -1.85
N GLY A 96 2.27 -14.07 -2.74
CA GLY A 96 3.65 -14.47 -2.49
C GLY A 96 3.87 -15.36 -1.26
N VAL A 97 5.11 -15.40 -0.80
CA VAL A 97 5.58 -16.24 0.31
C VAL A 97 5.04 -15.79 1.67
N GLY A 98 4.72 -14.49 1.81
CA GLY A 98 4.25 -13.91 3.07
C GLY A 98 3.06 -14.65 3.68
N PHE A 99 2.27 -15.32 2.85
CA PHE A 99 1.12 -16.11 3.28
C PHE A 99 1.48 -17.30 4.17
N TYR A 100 2.54 -18.03 3.81
CA TYR A 100 3.06 -19.10 4.63
C TYR A 100 3.78 -18.59 5.88
N TYR A 101 4.49 -17.47 5.74
CA TYR A 101 5.22 -16.88 6.86
C TYR A 101 4.26 -16.34 7.92
N TYR A 102 3.28 -15.53 7.51
CA TYR A 102 2.39 -14.83 8.42
C TYR A 102 1.14 -15.61 8.81
N GLY A 103 0.77 -16.67 8.08
CA GLY A 103 -0.47 -17.41 8.32
C GLY A 103 -0.64 -17.96 9.74
N VAL A 104 0.47 -18.31 10.42
CA VAL A 104 0.48 -18.68 11.83
C VAL A 104 1.15 -17.60 12.67
N SER A 105 2.21 -16.98 12.15
CA SER A 105 3.03 -16.08 12.95
C SER A 105 2.29 -14.79 13.33
N GLU A 106 1.53 -14.19 12.42
CA GLU A 106 0.81 -12.97 12.70
C GLU A 106 -0.31 -13.15 13.73
N PRO A 107 -1.20 -14.14 13.62
CA PRO A 107 -2.18 -14.41 14.68
C PRO A 107 -1.54 -14.62 16.06
N ILE A 108 -0.40 -15.33 16.14
CA ILE A 108 0.31 -15.54 17.41
C ILE A 108 0.91 -14.24 17.95
N TYR A 109 1.47 -13.37 17.12
CA TYR A 109 1.94 -12.06 17.54
C TYR A 109 0.80 -11.21 18.11
N HIS A 110 -0.33 -11.14 17.43
CA HIS A 110 -1.49 -10.41 17.91
C HIS A 110 -2.16 -11.03 19.12
N TYR A 111 -1.98 -12.33 19.33
CA TYR A 111 -2.57 -13.06 20.45
C TYR A 111 -1.73 -12.96 21.74
N ARG A 112 -0.39 -13.02 21.67
CA ARG A 112 0.47 -13.17 22.87
C ARG A 112 1.70 -12.25 22.95
N GLN A 113 1.95 -11.40 21.99
CA GLN A 113 3.15 -10.56 22.00
C GLN A 113 2.86 -9.05 21.94
N SER A 114 1.60 -8.68 22.00
CA SER A 114 1.20 -7.28 21.94
C SER A 114 0.08 -6.97 22.90
N GLY A 115 0.08 -5.78 23.43
CA GLY A 115 -0.99 -5.25 24.26
C GLY A 115 -2.36 -5.23 23.56
N ASN A 116 -3.35 -4.63 24.20
CA ASN A 116 -4.65 -4.46 23.59
C ASN A 116 -4.57 -3.53 22.40
N LEU A 117 -4.71 -4.13 21.23
CA LEU A 117 -4.64 -3.43 19.98
C LEU A 117 -6.00 -2.93 19.61
N GLN A 118 -6.09 -1.61 19.53
CA GLN A 118 -7.25 -0.97 18.97
C GLN A 118 -8.57 -1.27 19.68
N LYS A 119 -9.37 -0.37 19.84
CA LYS A 119 -10.71 -0.20 20.38
C LYS A 119 -11.69 -1.41 20.33
N LEU A 120 -11.22 -2.59 19.94
CA LEU A 120 -11.96 -3.84 20.09
C LEU A 120 -12.00 -4.19 21.58
N PRO A 121 -13.15 -4.38 22.18
CA PRO A 121 -13.24 -4.76 23.59
C PRO A 121 -12.61 -6.13 23.79
N VAL A 122 -11.49 -6.18 24.49
CA VAL A 122 -10.80 -7.42 24.87
C VAL A 122 -10.75 -7.52 26.38
N THR A 123 -11.69 -8.29 26.94
CA THR A 123 -11.80 -8.53 28.38
C THR A 123 -11.44 -9.94 28.76
N ASN A 124 -11.40 -10.85 27.80
CA ASN A 124 -11.11 -12.26 28.02
C ASN A 124 -10.28 -12.84 26.87
N ASP A 125 -9.76 -14.04 27.08
CA ASP A 125 -8.87 -14.73 26.17
C ASP A 125 -9.53 -15.09 24.81
N ASP A 126 -10.83 -15.37 24.80
CA ASP A 126 -11.56 -15.67 23.55
C ASP A 126 -11.66 -14.42 22.66
N GLN A 127 -11.98 -13.28 23.25
CA GLN A 127 -11.98 -12.01 22.51
C GLN A 127 -10.58 -11.65 22.00
N LYS A 128 -9.53 -11.98 22.75
CA LYS A 128 -8.16 -11.77 22.30
C LYS A 128 -7.82 -12.66 21.10
N ALA A 129 -8.26 -13.91 21.09
CA ALA A 129 -8.13 -14.80 19.94
C ALA A 129 -8.87 -14.28 18.70
N GLN A 130 -10.12 -13.84 18.87
CA GLN A 130 -10.92 -13.23 17.80
C GLN A 130 -10.25 -11.97 17.23
N GLN A 131 -9.72 -11.10 18.12
CA GLN A 131 -8.98 -9.90 17.70
C GLN A 131 -7.73 -10.26 16.90
N ALA A 132 -6.99 -11.28 17.32
CA ALA A 132 -5.77 -11.71 16.62
C ALA A 132 -6.06 -12.20 15.19
N ILE A 133 -7.10 -13.02 15.03
CA ILE A 133 -7.56 -13.47 13.70
C ILE A 133 -8.07 -12.29 12.88
N PHE A 134 -8.92 -11.43 13.45
CA PHE A 134 -9.44 -10.25 12.77
C PHE A 134 -8.32 -9.37 12.23
N GLN A 135 -7.30 -9.09 13.05
CA GLN A 135 -6.19 -8.22 12.68
C GLN A 135 -5.38 -8.78 11.51
N THR A 136 -5.15 -10.09 11.52
CA THR A 136 -4.52 -10.79 10.39
C THR A 136 -5.38 -10.67 9.13
N LEU A 137 -6.69 -10.92 9.23
CA LEU A 137 -7.59 -10.76 8.08
C LEU A 137 -7.70 -9.31 7.59
N PHE A 138 -7.56 -8.33 8.48
CA PHE A 138 -7.56 -6.91 8.12
C PHE A 138 -6.37 -6.57 7.22
N HIS A 139 -5.18 -7.04 7.54
CA HIS A 139 -3.97 -6.78 6.75
C HIS A 139 -3.97 -7.50 5.38
N TRP A 140 -4.56 -8.70 5.31
CA TRP A 140 -4.55 -9.56 4.12
C TRP A 140 -5.86 -9.57 3.32
N GLY A 141 -6.86 -8.84 3.80
CA GLY A 141 -8.20 -8.78 3.21
C GLY A 141 -8.38 -7.69 2.16
N LEU A 142 -9.51 -6.99 2.25
CA LEU A 142 -9.94 -5.99 1.26
C LEU A 142 -8.86 -4.95 0.95
N HIS A 143 -8.28 -4.33 1.97
CA HIS A 143 -7.31 -3.24 1.82
C HIS A 143 -6.04 -3.67 1.07
N GLY A 144 -5.58 -4.91 1.26
CA GLY A 144 -4.37 -5.40 0.59
C GLY A 144 -4.49 -5.47 -0.94
N TRP A 145 -5.68 -5.64 -1.48
CA TRP A 145 -5.90 -5.79 -2.93
C TRP A 145 -6.24 -4.48 -3.66
N ILE A 146 -6.67 -3.46 -2.93
CA ILE A 146 -7.13 -2.18 -3.50
C ILE A 146 -6.09 -1.48 -4.38
N PRO A 147 -4.83 -1.27 -3.92
CA PRO A 147 -3.83 -0.60 -4.74
C PRO A 147 -3.60 -1.30 -6.08
N TYR A 148 -3.61 -2.64 -6.06
CA TYR A 148 -3.42 -3.46 -7.26
C TYR A 148 -4.56 -3.29 -8.27
N ILE A 149 -5.80 -3.26 -7.78
CA ILE A 149 -6.99 -3.10 -8.62
C ILE A 149 -6.99 -1.73 -9.29
N VAL A 150 -6.68 -0.65 -8.56
CA VAL A 150 -6.62 0.69 -9.12
C VAL A 150 -5.61 0.77 -10.26
N VAL A 151 -4.40 0.27 -10.05
CA VAL A 151 -3.34 0.26 -11.07
C VAL A 151 -3.74 -0.64 -12.25
N ALA A 152 -4.26 -1.84 -11.97
CA ALA A 152 -4.67 -2.81 -13.00
C ALA A 152 -5.77 -2.27 -13.92
N LEU A 153 -6.79 -1.64 -13.35
CA LEU A 153 -7.88 -1.06 -14.12
C LEU A 153 -7.40 0.14 -14.94
N THR A 154 -6.54 0.98 -14.36
CA THR A 154 -5.98 2.15 -15.07
C THR A 154 -5.20 1.71 -16.30
N LEU A 155 -4.25 0.80 -16.12
CA LEU A 155 -3.44 0.27 -17.21
C LEU A 155 -4.30 -0.56 -18.19
N GLY A 156 -5.22 -1.36 -17.68
CA GLY A 156 -6.11 -2.18 -18.51
C GLY A 156 -6.96 -1.34 -19.49
N VAL A 157 -7.52 -0.23 -19.02
CA VAL A 157 -8.27 0.71 -19.86
C VAL A 157 -7.35 1.44 -20.82
N VAL A 158 -6.28 2.05 -20.30
CA VAL A 158 -5.40 2.90 -21.11
C VAL A 158 -4.59 2.10 -22.14
N CYS A 159 -4.11 0.91 -21.78
CA CYS A 159 -3.24 0.12 -22.66
C CYS A 159 -4.04 -0.82 -23.57
N HIS A 160 -5.00 -1.58 -23.05
CA HIS A 160 -5.72 -2.54 -23.87
C HIS A 160 -6.85 -1.91 -24.67
N ARG A 161 -7.59 -0.95 -24.11
CA ARG A 161 -8.71 -0.33 -24.80
C ARG A 161 -8.27 0.87 -25.65
N GLN A 162 -7.43 1.77 -25.09
CA GLN A 162 -6.93 2.95 -25.81
C GLN A 162 -5.66 2.69 -26.64
N GLY A 163 -5.06 1.49 -26.51
CA GLY A 163 -3.96 1.05 -27.37
C GLY A 163 -2.58 1.61 -27.05
N LEU A 164 -2.38 2.20 -25.86
CA LEU A 164 -1.07 2.68 -25.45
C LEU A 164 -0.17 1.51 -25.00
N PRO A 165 1.17 1.66 -25.08
CA PRO A 165 2.10 0.65 -24.59
C PRO A 165 1.89 0.32 -23.09
N MET A 166 2.08 -0.95 -22.72
CA MET A 166 1.92 -1.40 -21.34
C MET A 166 3.11 -0.97 -20.48
N THR A 167 3.08 0.26 -19.98
CA THR A 167 4.10 0.85 -19.09
C THR A 167 3.43 1.73 -18.04
N MET A 168 4.06 1.91 -16.89
CA MET A 168 3.48 2.70 -15.80
C MET A 168 3.33 4.17 -16.16
N ARG A 169 4.22 4.76 -16.98
CA ARG A 169 4.05 6.13 -17.49
C ARG A 169 2.70 6.36 -18.16
N ASN A 170 2.21 5.36 -18.87
CA ASN A 170 0.93 5.46 -19.60
C ASN A 170 -0.30 5.42 -18.71
N ALA A 171 -0.20 4.93 -17.47
CA ALA A 171 -1.24 5.10 -16.47
C ALA A 171 -1.58 6.59 -16.22
N PHE A 172 -0.63 7.50 -16.47
CA PHE A 172 -0.77 8.94 -16.28
C PHE A 172 -1.10 9.69 -17.58
N HIS A 173 -1.11 9.01 -18.73
CA HIS A 173 -1.40 9.61 -20.02
C HIS A 173 -2.75 10.41 -20.06
N PRO A 174 -3.86 9.93 -19.47
CA PRO A 174 -5.10 10.71 -19.39
C PRO A 174 -4.98 12.03 -18.62
N LEU A 175 -3.90 12.23 -17.86
CA LEU A 175 -3.62 13.44 -17.07
C LEU A 175 -2.60 14.34 -17.75
N ILE A 176 -1.49 13.78 -18.19
CA ILE A 176 -0.32 14.55 -18.67
C ILE A 176 -0.03 14.38 -20.17
N GLY A 177 -0.88 13.63 -20.89
CA GLY A 177 -0.78 13.49 -22.34
C GLY A 177 0.59 13.03 -22.83
N ASP A 178 1.09 13.65 -23.89
CA ASP A 178 2.36 13.27 -24.55
C ASP A 178 3.64 13.50 -23.71
N HIS A 179 3.55 14.19 -22.58
CA HIS A 179 4.68 14.32 -21.66
C HIS A 179 5.08 12.98 -21.01
N THR A 180 4.18 11.97 -21.07
CA THR A 180 4.58 10.59 -20.76
C THR A 180 5.69 10.05 -21.64
N LYS A 181 5.91 10.62 -22.83
CA LYS A 181 6.98 10.25 -23.76
C LYS A 181 8.34 10.90 -23.44
N GLY A 182 8.36 11.89 -22.51
CA GLY A 182 9.54 12.64 -22.10
C GLY A 182 10.18 12.16 -20.80
N PHE A 183 11.03 13.02 -20.22
CA PHE A 183 11.74 12.75 -18.96
C PHE A 183 10.80 12.43 -17.79
N ALA A 184 9.64 13.07 -17.70
CA ALA A 184 8.65 12.76 -16.67
C ALA A 184 8.18 11.29 -16.71
N GLY A 185 7.92 10.77 -17.93
CA GLY A 185 7.61 9.36 -18.12
C GLY A 185 8.78 8.44 -17.74
N ASP A 186 10.02 8.82 -18.07
CA ASP A 186 11.19 8.04 -17.70
C ASP A 186 11.37 7.96 -16.18
N VAL A 187 11.09 9.04 -15.45
CA VAL A 187 11.12 9.05 -13.98
C VAL A 187 10.00 8.16 -13.39
N ILE A 188 8.78 8.25 -13.92
CA ILE A 188 7.66 7.40 -13.48
C ILE A 188 8.01 5.92 -13.65
N ASP A 189 8.50 5.51 -14.81
CA ASP A 189 8.86 4.12 -15.05
C ASP A 189 10.07 3.67 -14.20
N ALA A 190 11.08 4.52 -14.02
CA ALA A 190 12.23 4.21 -13.17
C ALA A 190 11.84 4.03 -11.70
N LEU A 191 10.98 4.91 -11.17
CA LEU A 191 10.41 4.76 -9.82
C LEU A 191 9.58 3.49 -9.69
N SER A 192 8.83 3.13 -10.75
CA SER A 192 8.01 1.92 -10.78
C SER A 192 8.86 0.66 -10.72
N ILE A 193 9.91 0.57 -11.52
CA ILE A 193 10.88 -0.55 -11.50
C ILE A 193 11.53 -0.65 -10.12
N SER A 194 12.05 0.47 -9.59
CA SER A 194 12.70 0.47 -8.27
C SER A 194 11.74 0.07 -7.15
N CYS A 195 10.51 0.57 -7.18
CA CYS A 195 9.48 0.26 -6.20
C CYS A 195 9.06 -1.22 -6.29
N THR A 196 8.89 -1.76 -7.50
CA THR A 196 8.65 -3.19 -7.77
C THR A 196 9.76 -4.04 -7.17
N THR A 197 11.03 -3.76 -7.53
CA THR A 197 12.17 -4.54 -7.07
C THR A 197 12.27 -4.54 -5.54
N PHE A 198 12.19 -3.38 -4.87
CA PHE A 198 12.21 -3.32 -3.40
C PHE A 198 11.03 -4.04 -2.75
N GLY A 199 9.84 -3.92 -3.34
CA GLY A 199 8.64 -4.62 -2.86
C GLY A 199 8.79 -6.14 -2.98
N VAL A 200 9.23 -6.66 -4.13
CA VAL A 200 9.46 -8.10 -4.34
C VAL A 200 10.55 -8.63 -3.42
N CYS A 201 11.66 -7.89 -3.23
CA CYS A 201 12.73 -8.27 -2.32
C CYS A 201 12.25 -8.47 -0.87
N THR A 202 11.18 -7.79 -0.43
CA THR A 202 10.55 -8.02 0.87
C THR A 202 10.03 -9.46 1.00
N SER A 203 9.29 -9.94 0.03
CA SER A 203 8.83 -11.34 -0.03
C SER A 203 9.98 -12.32 -0.15
N LEU A 204 10.99 -11.99 -0.98
CA LEU A 204 12.13 -12.87 -1.18
C LEU A 204 12.92 -13.06 0.12
N GLY A 205 13.13 -12.01 0.89
CA GLY A 205 13.82 -12.07 2.17
C GLY A 205 13.10 -12.96 3.20
N LEU A 206 11.77 -12.79 3.33
CA LEU A 206 10.94 -13.64 4.18
C LEU A 206 10.98 -15.10 3.72
N GLY A 207 10.84 -15.33 2.42
CA GLY A 207 10.81 -16.67 1.83
C GLY A 207 12.10 -17.44 2.01
N VAL A 208 13.21 -16.79 1.78
CA VAL A 208 14.54 -17.42 1.94
C VAL A 208 14.78 -17.85 3.37
N SER A 209 14.46 -17.00 4.34
CA SER A 209 14.60 -17.34 5.77
C SER A 209 13.72 -18.53 6.14
N GLN A 210 12.50 -18.58 5.64
CA GLN A 210 11.57 -19.68 5.93
C GLN A 210 11.98 -20.97 5.20
N ILE A 211 12.40 -20.91 3.94
CA ILE A 211 12.93 -22.09 3.20
C ILE A 211 14.13 -22.67 3.94
N ASN A 212 15.06 -21.82 4.41
CA ASN A 212 16.21 -22.28 5.18
C ASN A 212 15.80 -23.00 6.46
N SER A 213 14.81 -22.48 7.22
CA SER A 213 14.26 -23.16 8.41
C SER A 213 13.60 -24.50 8.06
N VAL A 214 12.82 -24.57 6.96
CA VAL A 214 12.20 -25.84 6.53
C VAL A 214 13.26 -26.87 6.16
N LEU A 215 14.29 -26.49 5.40
CA LEU A 215 15.39 -27.36 5.01
C LEU A 215 16.14 -27.90 6.25
N ALA A 216 16.44 -27.02 7.21
CA ALA A 216 17.07 -27.41 8.47
C ALA A 216 16.18 -28.35 9.32
N ARG A 217 14.86 -28.21 9.23
CA ARG A 217 13.90 -29.11 9.91
C ARG A 217 13.84 -30.50 9.25
N LEU A 218 13.99 -30.57 7.93
CA LEU A 218 13.99 -31.82 7.17
C LEU A 218 15.34 -32.53 7.21
N ASP A 219 16.44 -31.78 7.20
CA ASP A 219 17.80 -32.26 7.29
C ASP A 219 18.60 -31.40 8.27
N GLY A 220 18.82 -31.92 9.47
CA GLY A 220 19.56 -31.23 10.53
C GLY A 220 21.02 -30.88 10.20
N SER A 221 21.55 -31.33 9.06
CA SER A 221 22.88 -30.91 8.57
C SER A 221 22.89 -29.54 7.91
N VAL A 222 21.71 -29.03 7.53
CA VAL A 222 21.55 -27.70 6.88
C VAL A 222 21.58 -26.59 7.93
N ALA A 223 22.62 -25.77 7.88
CA ALA A 223 22.74 -24.64 8.81
C ALA A 223 21.76 -23.53 8.48
N VAL A 224 21.14 -22.93 9.50
CA VAL A 224 20.33 -21.71 9.37
C VAL A 224 21.27 -20.50 9.49
N ASN A 225 21.74 -20.01 8.37
CA ASN A 225 22.66 -18.90 8.31
C ASN A 225 22.58 -18.15 6.96
N GLN A 226 23.17 -16.96 6.92
CA GLN A 226 23.19 -16.08 5.74
C GLN A 226 23.81 -16.75 4.49
N LYS A 227 24.84 -17.58 4.65
CA LYS A 227 25.48 -18.26 3.52
C LYS A 227 24.53 -19.25 2.83
N THR A 228 23.79 -20.02 3.61
CA THR A 228 22.75 -20.92 3.08
C THR A 228 21.62 -20.11 2.42
N GLN A 229 21.19 -19.01 3.02
CA GLN A 229 20.17 -18.13 2.48
C GLN A 229 20.60 -17.51 1.14
N THR A 230 21.85 -17.04 1.04
CA THR A 230 22.42 -16.56 -0.24
C THR A 230 22.37 -17.66 -1.32
N GLY A 231 22.75 -18.89 -0.98
CA GLY A 231 22.64 -20.01 -1.91
C GLY A 231 21.22 -20.27 -2.39
N ILE A 232 20.24 -20.19 -1.49
CA ILE A 232 18.82 -20.35 -1.80
C ILE A 232 18.34 -19.25 -2.75
N ILE A 233 18.69 -17.98 -2.51
CA ILE A 233 18.34 -16.85 -3.41
C ILE A 233 18.76 -17.16 -4.83
N TRP A 234 20.04 -17.49 -5.04
CA TRP A 234 20.58 -17.66 -6.39
C TRP A 234 20.04 -18.89 -7.10
N ILE A 235 19.77 -20.00 -6.37
CA ILE A 235 19.14 -21.19 -6.95
C ILE A 235 17.73 -20.87 -7.42
N ILE A 236 16.93 -20.20 -6.58
CA ILE A 236 15.55 -19.86 -6.91
C ILE A 236 15.50 -18.84 -8.04
N THR A 237 16.39 -17.85 -8.03
CA THR A 237 16.52 -16.87 -9.11
C THR A 237 16.84 -17.54 -10.45
N ALA A 238 17.69 -18.54 -10.47
CA ALA A 238 17.95 -19.30 -11.68
C ALA A 238 16.70 -20.02 -12.20
N VAL A 239 15.89 -20.61 -11.31
CA VAL A 239 14.61 -21.24 -11.68
C VAL A 239 13.60 -20.22 -12.17
N ALA A 240 13.46 -19.08 -11.48
CA ALA A 240 12.58 -17.97 -11.88
C ALA A 240 12.98 -17.40 -13.24
N THR A 241 14.28 -17.21 -13.48
CA THR A 241 14.81 -16.76 -14.78
C THR A 241 14.43 -17.72 -15.90
N CYS A 242 14.55 -19.03 -15.69
CA CYS A 242 14.08 -20.03 -16.67
C CYS A 242 12.58 -19.89 -16.95
N SER A 243 11.76 -19.66 -15.92
CA SER A 243 10.32 -19.44 -16.08
C SER A 243 10.01 -18.20 -16.92
N VAL A 244 10.68 -17.06 -16.63
CA VAL A 244 10.53 -15.80 -17.40
C VAL A 244 10.94 -15.99 -18.87
N LEU A 245 12.00 -16.76 -19.12
CA LEU A 245 12.46 -17.05 -20.48
C LEU A 245 11.44 -17.90 -21.26
N LEU A 246 10.70 -18.80 -20.61
CA LEU A 246 9.61 -19.57 -21.20
C LEU A 246 8.35 -18.72 -21.48
N GLY A 247 8.25 -17.55 -20.84
CA GLY A 247 7.21 -16.56 -21.05
C GLY A 247 5.89 -16.86 -20.37
N LEU A 248 4.96 -15.90 -20.43
CA LEU A 248 3.70 -15.85 -19.67
C LEU A 248 2.82 -17.09 -19.86
N LYS A 249 2.66 -17.58 -21.09
CA LYS A 249 1.73 -18.68 -21.43
C LYS A 249 2.21 -20.07 -20.99
N ARG A 250 3.51 -20.30 -20.98
CA ARG A 250 4.10 -21.62 -20.67
C ARG A 250 4.78 -21.68 -19.32
N GLY A 251 5.60 -20.67 -18.98
CA GLY A 251 6.30 -20.58 -17.71
C GLY A 251 5.36 -20.16 -16.58
N ILE A 252 5.08 -18.87 -16.50
CA ILE A 252 4.37 -18.23 -15.39
C ILE A 252 2.98 -18.88 -15.13
N LYS A 253 2.17 -19.09 -16.18
CA LYS A 253 0.85 -19.72 -16.03
C LYS A 253 0.93 -21.12 -15.42
N SER A 254 1.84 -21.97 -15.91
CA SER A 254 1.93 -23.37 -15.45
C SER A 254 2.42 -23.46 -14.01
N LEU A 255 3.39 -22.62 -13.66
CA LEU A 255 3.89 -22.50 -12.28
C LEU A 255 2.80 -21.99 -11.33
N SER A 256 2.08 -20.94 -11.70
CA SER A 256 0.98 -20.39 -10.89
C SER A 256 -0.11 -21.41 -10.61
N LEU A 257 -0.51 -22.21 -11.63
CA LEU A 257 -1.47 -23.28 -11.46
C LEU A 257 -0.95 -24.37 -10.50
N PHE A 258 0.31 -24.76 -10.64
CA PHE A 258 0.95 -25.75 -9.78
C PHE A 258 1.03 -25.25 -8.33
N THR A 259 1.52 -24.02 -8.14
CA THR A 259 1.68 -23.39 -6.83
C THR A 259 0.35 -23.26 -6.10
N PHE A 260 -0.67 -22.76 -6.77
CA PHE A 260 -2.02 -22.66 -6.20
C PHE A 260 -2.60 -24.02 -5.81
N THR A 261 -2.38 -25.05 -6.65
CA THR A 261 -2.82 -26.40 -6.35
C THR A 261 -2.14 -26.99 -5.12
N ILE A 262 -0.83 -26.77 -4.93
CA ILE A 262 -0.11 -27.18 -3.70
C ILE A 262 -0.70 -26.51 -2.47
N GLY A 263 -0.95 -25.20 -2.53
CA GLY A 263 -1.59 -24.47 -1.42
C GLY A 263 -2.99 -25.01 -1.09
N LEU A 264 -3.77 -25.37 -2.10
CA LEU A 264 -5.09 -25.97 -1.91
C LEU A 264 -5.00 -27.37 -1.29
N ILE A 265 -4.06 -28.21 -1.74
CA ILE A 265 -3.83 -29.55 -1.17
C ILE A 265 -3.47 -29.42 0.31
N LEU A 266 -2.55 -28.52 0.67
CA LEU A 266 -2.16 -28.30 2.07
C LEU A 266 -3.35 -27.87 2.91
N LEU A 267 -4.17 -26.93 2.42
CA LEU A 267 -5.37 -26.45 3.10
C LEU A 267 -6.38 -27.59 3.34
N VAL A 268 -6.63 -28.42 2.32
CA VAL A 268 -7.54 -29.57 2.43
C VAL A 268 -7.01 -30.59 3.43
N LEU A 269 -5.72 -30.91 3.38
CA LEU A 269 -5.10 -31.87 4.33
C LEU A 269 -5.26 -31.38 5.78
N VAL A 270 -4.92 -30.14 6.06
CA VAL A 270 -5.08 -29.54 7.40
C VAL A 270 -6.55 -29.61 7.83
N THR A 271 -7.49 -29.27 6.94
CA THR A 271 -8.92 -29.28 7.26
C THR A 271 -9.42 -30.67 7.63
N VAL A 272 -8.94 -31.70 6.93
CA VAL A 272 -9.38 -33.11 7.14
C VAL A 272 -8.65 -33.75 8.34
N CYS A 273 -7.39 -33.41 8.56
CA CYS A 273 -6.57 -34.01 9.63
C CYS A 273 -6.81 -33.40 11.02
N ASP A 274 -7.35 -32.18 11.10
CA ASP A 274 -7.69 -31.54 12.37
C ASP A 274 -9.21 -31.56 12.63
N ASN A 275 -9.66 -30.83 13.63
CA ASN A 275 -11.09 -30.69 13.93
C ASN A 275 -11.76 -29.78 12.89
N THR A 276 -12.28 -30.36 11.82
CA THR A 276 -12.92 -29.69 10.71
C THR A 276 -14.04 -28.74 11.17
N TRP A 277 -14.86 -29.13 12.14
CA TRP A 277 -15.97 -28.31 12.63
C TRP A 277 -15.47 -27.07 13.38
N PHE A 278 -14.41 -27.22 14.17
CA PHE A 278 -13.77 -26.08 14.84
C PHE A 278 -13.25 -25.06 13.80
N LEU A 279 -12.59 -25.53 12.75
CA LEU A 279 -12.04 -24.64 11.70
C LEU A 279 -13.15 -23.94 10.94
N ILE A 280 -14.23 -24.63 10.60
CA ILE A 280 -15.40 -24.01 9.92
C ILE A 280 -16.07 -22.98 10.84
N ASN A 281 -16.27 -23.29 12.12
CA ASN A 281 -16.84 -22.36 13.08
C ASN A 281 -15.98 -21.11 13.23
N SER A 282 -14.66 -21.29 13.34
CA SER A 282 -13.70 -20.18 13.41
C SER A 282 -13.78 -19.27 12.18
N PHE A 283 -13.95 -19.84 10.98
CA PHE A 283 -14.10 -19.07 9.76
C PHE A 283 -15.40 -18.25 9.75
N VAL A 284 -16.53 -18.86 10.10
CA VAL A 284 -17.82 -18.16 10.16
C VAL A 284 -17.76 -16.99 11.15
N GLU A 285 -17.20 -17.23 12.32
CA GLU A 285 -17.03 -16.22 13.36
C GLU A 285 -16.07 -15.09 12.90
N ALA A 286 -14.93 -15.44 12.30
CA ALA A 286 -13.94 -14.49 11.80
C ALA A 286 -14.53 -13.56 10.72
N VAL A 287 -15.37 -14.09 9.80
CA VAL A 287 -16.08 -13.28 8.81
C VAL A 287 -17.02 -12.28 9.48
N GLY A 288 -17.78 -12.71 10.49
CA GLY A 288 -18.69 -11.83 11.25
C GLY A 288 -17.96 -10.70 11.96
N VAL A 289 -16.86 -11.02 12.65
CA VAL A 289 -16.00 -10.03 13.32
C VAL A 289 -15.38 -9.07 12.30
N TYR A 290 -14.91 -9.58 11.17
CA TYR A 290 -14.33 -8.76 10.11
C TYR A 290 -15.35 -7.76 9.55
N MET A 291 -16.55 -8.22 9.20
CA MET A 291 -17.60 -7.35 8.66
C MET A 291 -18.04 -6.26 9.66
N THR A 292 -17.98 -6.56 10.94
CA THR A 292 -18.33 -5.60 12.00
C THR A 292 -17.30 -4.49 12.16
N TRP A 293 -16.01 -4.81 12.09
CA TRP A 293 -14.95 -3.91 12.53
C TRP A 293 -14.08 -3.33 11.42
N VAL A 294 -14.13 -3.87 10.21
CA VAL A 294 -13.24 -3.48 9.11
C VAL A 294 -13.27 -1.99 8.80
N ILE A 295 -14.44 -1.35 8.86
CA ILE A 295 -14.56 0.09 8.56
C ILE A 295 -13.95 0.92 9.70
N GLN A 296 -14.30 0.61 10.96
CA GLN A 296 -13.80 1.39 12.09
C GLN A 296 -12.28 1.29 12.23
N VAL A 297 -11.73 0.09 12.02
CA VAL A 297 -10.28 -0.15 12.08
C VAL A 297 -9.58 0.41 10.86
N GLY A 298 -10.22 0.40 9.70
CA GLY A 298 -9.73 1.01 8.46
C GLY A 298 -9.35 2.48 8.61
N PHE A 299 -10.15 3.25 9.35
CA PHE A 299 -9.90 4.68 9.61
C PHE A 299 -9.10 4.97 10.89
N ASN A 300 -8.55 3.95 11.54
CA ASN A 300 -7.80 4.17 12.78
C ASN A 300 -6.35 4.57 12.50
N CYS A 301 -5.98 5.78 12.89
CA CYS A 301 -4.62 6.33 12.79
C CYS A 301 -3.82 6.20 14.09
N GLY A 302 -4.36 5.62 15.15
CA GLY A 302 -3.70 5.54 16.46
C GLY A 302 -3.49 6.91 17.14
N THR A 303 -4.31 7.92 16.81
CA THR A 303 -4.09 9.32 17.22
C THR A 303 -3.90 9.50 18.73
N TRP A 304 -4.74 8.83 19.53
CA TRP A 304 -4.71 8.99 21.00
C TRP A 304 -3.50 8.32 21.66
N THR A 305 -2.92 7.35 20.98
CA THR A 305 -1.74 6.65 21.45
C THR A 305 -0.45 7.35 21.06
N GLN A 306 -0.50 8.19 20.03
CA GLN A 306 0.60 9.12 19.73
C GLN A 306 0.85 10.08 20.91
N LEU A 307 -0.17 10.44 21.66
CA LEU A 307 -0.01 11.25 22.88
C LEU A 307 0.78 10.53 23.97
N ASN A 308 0.62 9.21 24.11
CA ASN A 308 1.34 8.43 25.11
C ASN A 308 2.85 8.34 24.80
N GLN A 309 3.18 8.35 23.53
CA GLN A 309 4.58 8.30 23.07
C GLN A 309 5.33 9.60 23.36
N GLU A 310 4.62 10.73 23.41
CA GLU A 310 5.18 12.01 23.84
C GLU A 310 5.61 11.98 25.31
N PHE A 311 4.88 11.25 26.19
CA PHE A 311 5.26 11.07 27.59
C PHE A 311 6.52 10.21 27.75
N ASP A 312 6.78 9.30 26.81
CA ASP A 312 7.94 8.39 26.83
C ASP A 312 9.20 8.95 26.12
N ASN A 313 9.18 10.21 25.64
CA ASN A 313 10.21 10.77 24.76
C ASN A 313 10.47 9.91 23.51
N GLY A 314 9.52 9.06 23.12
CA GLY A 314 9.66 8.09 22.03
C GLY A 314 9.60 8.68 20.63
N TYR A 315 9.14 9.92 20.45
CA TYR A 315 8.96 10.59 19.16
C TYR A 315 9.86 11.83 19.01
N GLU A 316 11.10 11.75 19.44
CA GLU A 316 12.08 12.79 19.15
C GLU A 316 12.77 12.52 17.80
N TYR A 317 12.65 13.47 16.88
CA TYR A 317 13.48 13.55 15.69
C TYR A 317 14.47 14.69 15.87
N GLU A 318 15.77 14.38 15.92
CA GLU A 318 16.84 15.36 16.14
C GLU A 318 16.68 16.17 17.43
N GLY A 319 16.20 15.58 18.52
CA GLY A 319 16.01 16.26 19.80
C GLY A 319 14.81 17.20 19.82
N LYS A 320 13.85 17.03 18.91
CA LYS A 320 12.59 17.81 18.87
C LYS A 320 11.41 16.86 18.89
N SER A 321 10.43 17.12 19.76
CA SER A 321 9.16 16.46 19.72
C SER A 321 8.46 16.74 18.39
N LEU A 322 8.04 15.68 17.69
CA LEU A 322 7.34 15.76 16.41
C LEU A 322 5.85 16.05 16.56
N LEU A 323 5.28 15.77 17.74
CA LEU A 323 3.85 15.90 17.99
C LEU A 323 3.45 17.23 18.60
N TRP A 324 4.32 17.83 19.42
CA TRP A 324 4.00 18.99 20.28
C TRP A 324 4.90 20.21 20.05
N GLY A 325 5.65 20.26 18.97
CA GLY A 325 6.54 21.38 18.67
C GLY A 325 7.92 21.27 19.36
N LYS A 326 8.40 22.34 19.98
CA LYS A 326 9.77 22.39 20.52
C LYS A 326 9.95 21.69 21.87
N ASP A 327 8.88 21.58 22.65
CA ASP A 327 8.92 21.08 24.01
C ASP A 327 8.01 19.85 24.13
N SER A 328 8.45 18.84 24.85
CA SER A 328 7.66 17.65 25.09
C SER A 328 6.40 17.97 25.93
N LEU A 329 5.36 17.16 25.81
CA LEU A 329 4.18 17.31 26.64
C LEU A 329 4.52 17.11 28.11
N SER A 330 5.45 16.20 28.43
CA SER A 330 5.95 15.97 29.79
C SER A 330 6.60 17.21 30.39
N ASP A 331 7.44 17.92 29.62
CA ASP A 331 8.09 19.13 30.06
C ASP A 331 7.08 20.26 30.32
N LYS A 332 6.12 20.43 29.40
CA LYS A 332 5.04 21.42 29.57
C LYS A 332 4.14 21.13 30.77
N LEU A 333 3.85 19.86 31.02
CA LEU A 333 3.06 19.46 32.19
C LEU A 333 3.85 19.65 33.48
N PHE A 334 5.16 19.36 33.48
CA PHE A 334 6.05 19.63 34.63
C PHE A 334 6.14 21.13 34.93
N GLU A 335 6.35 21.96 33.89
CA GLU A 335 6.35 23.41 34.06
C GLU A 335 5.04 23.97 34.62
N ALA A 336 3.89 23.42 34.14
CA ALA A 336 2.58 23.87 34.56
C ALA A 336 2.15 23.36 35.95
N THR A 337 2.56 22.16 36.31
CA THR A 337 2.03 21.46 37.50
C THR A 337 3.08 21.16 38.57
N GLY A 338 4.37 21.21 38.24
CA GLY A 338 5.48 20.77 39.10
C GLY A 338 5.49 19.27 39.38
N ILE A 339 4.71 18.48 38.63
CA ILE A 339 4.61 17.03 38.79
C ILE A 339 5.43 16.35 37.68
N GLU A 340 6.49 15.63 38.08
CA GLU A 340 7.18 14.73 37.14
C GLU A 340 6.22 13.66 36.62
N THR A 341 5.92 13.70 35.33
CA THR A 341 5.20 12.64 34.63
C THR A 341 6.19 11.55 34.30
N SER A 342 6.22 10.47 35.09
CA SER A 342 7.02 9.30 34.73
C SER A 342 6.31 8.51 33.63
N SER A 343 7.09 7.98 32.68
CA SER A 343 6.63 7.04 31.66
C SER A 343 5.80 5.88 32.22
N ALA A 344 6.11 5.41 33.43
CA ALA A 344 5.36 4.39 34.15
C ALA A 344 3.89 4.81 34.41
N LEU A 345 3.64 6.07 34.74
CA LEU A 345 2.29 6.57 35.04
C LEU A 345 1.42 6.68 33.78
N ALA A 346 2.06 7.01 32.65
CA ALA A 346 1.39 7.06 31.34
C ALA A 346 1.03 5.64 30.85
N ILE A 347 1.91 4.67 31.04
CA ILE A 347 1.71 3.27 30.65
C ILE A 347 0.58 2.62 31.47
N GLU A 348 0.47 2.89 32.77
CA GLU A 348 -0.64 2.36 33.60
C GLU A 348 -2.01 2.95 33.24
N LYS A 349 -2.06 4.19 32.79
CA LYS A 349 -3.29 4.94 32.57
C LYS A 349 -3.83 4.87 31.14
N TYR A 350 -2.94 4.70 30.17
CA TYR A 350 -3.28 4.71 28.74
C TYR A 350 -2.63 3.51 28.03
N ASP A 351 -3.36 2.93 27.10
CA ASP A 351 -2.91 1.75 26.36
C ASP A 351 -1.74 2.13 25.41
N SER A 352 -0.55 1.56 25.64
CA SER A 352 0.67 1.82 24.87
C SER A 352 0.88 0.88 23.65
N GLY A 353 -0.01 -0.10 23.46
CA GLY A 353 0.11 -1.09 22.38
C GLY A 353 0.10 -0.61 20.91
N PRO A 354 -0.42 0.57 20.59
CA PRO A 354 -0.68 0.99 19.23
C PRO A 354 0.50 1.46 18.40
N GLU A 355 1.62 1.91 18.98
CA GLU A 355 2.82 2.24 18.20
C GLU A 355 3.35 0.99 17.47
N TRP A 356 3.55 -0.08 18.20
CA TRP A 356 3.95 -1.37 17.65
C TRP A 356 3.02 -1.83 16.54
N MET A 357 1.70 -1.63 16.73
CA MET A 357 0.70 -1.98 15.73
C MET A 357 0.79 -1.14 14.47
N MET A 358 0.87 0.18 14.60
CA MET A 358 0.90 1.08 13.45
C MET A 358 2.22 0.98 12.68
N ASP A 359 3.36 1.05 13.37
CA ASP A 359 4.68 1.07 12.76
C ASP A 359 5.13 -0.30 12.25
N GLY A 360 4.92 -1.32 13.08
CA GLY A 360 5.40 -2.68 12.81
C GLY A 360 4.48 -3.51 11.92
N TRP A 361 3.19 -3.16 11.86
CA TRP A 361 2.17 -3.97 11.19
C TRP A 361 1.36 -3.20 10.17
N THR A 362 0.43 -2.35 10.56
CA THR A 362 -0.53 -1.78 9.62
C THR A 362 0.15 -0.92 8.55
N ILE A 363 1.03 0.03 8.93
CA ILE A 363 1.72 0.88 7.96
C ILE A 363 2.76 0.10 7.16
N PHE A 364 3.41 -0.89 7.79
CA PHE A 364 4.27 -1.81 7.06
C PHE A 364 3.50 -2.55 5.96
N TYR A 365 2.33 -3.15 6.27
CA TYR A 365 1.52 -3.84 5.27
C TYR A 365 1.05 -2.90 4.16
N TRP A 366 0.57 -1.71 4.51
CA TRP A 366 0.15 -0.73 3.51
C TRP A 366 1.32 -0.29 2.63
N GLY A 367 2.47 0.01 3.21
CA GLY A 367 3.70 0.30 2.47
C GLY A 367 4.12 -0.84 1.54
N TRP A 368 4.05 -2.07 2.02
CA TRP A 368 4.35 -3.27 1.23
C TRP A 368 3.39 -3.45 0.05
N TRP A 369 2.08 -3.41 0.30
CA TRP A 369 1.08 -3.55 -0.76
C TRP A 369 1.16 -2.41 -1.78
N ILE A 370 1.37 -1.18 -1.35
CA ILE A 370 1.54 -0.04 -2.23
C ILE A 370 2.82 -0.16 -3.06
N SER A 371 3.93 -0.59 -2.47
CA SER A 371 5.18 -0.81 -3.21
C SER A 371 5.06 -1.93 -4.25
N TRP A 372 4.16 -2.90 -4.03
CA TRP A 372 3.86 -3.95 -4.99
C TRP A 372 2.86 -3.53 -6.08
N ALA A 373 2.15 -2.44 -5.90
CA ALA A 373 1.08 -2.06 -6.81
C ALA A 373 1.51 -1.85 -8.27
N PRO A 374 2.69 -1.29 -8.61
CA PRO A 374 3.15 -1.22 -10.00
C PRO A 374 3.26 -2.60 -10.63
N PHE A 375 3.88 -3.52 -9.91
CA PHE A 375 4.12 -4.89 -10.36
C PHE A 375 2.82 -5.70 -10.45
N VAL A 376 2.13 -5.90 -9.34
CA VAL A 376 0.94 -6.74 -9.29
C VAL A 376 -0.18 -6.14 -10.14
N GLY A 377 -0.36 -4.81 -10.09
CA GLY A 377 -1.37 -4.13 -10.88
C GLY A 377 -1.13 -4.25 -12.39
N MET A 378 0.11 -4.06 -12.85
CA MET A 378 0.43 -4.25 -14.26
C MET A 378 0.28 -5.70 -14.70
N PHE A 379 0.70 -6.65 -13.87
CA PHE A 379 0.52 -8.07 -14.15
C PHE A 379 -0.96 -8.43 -14.28
N ILE A 380 -1.82 -7.98 -13.33
CA ILE A 380 -3.27 -8.17 -13.40
C ILE A 380 -3.83 -7.53 -14.68
N ALA A 381 -3.43 -6.30 -15.02
CA ALA A 381 -3.84 -5.64 -16.25
C ALA A 381 -3.52 -6.52 -17.48
N LYS A 382 -2.29 -7.03 -17.55
CA LYS A 382 -1.81 -7.85 -18.67
C LYS A 382 -2.61 -9.13 -18.88
N ILE A 383 -2.94 -9.83 -17.80
CA ILE A 383 -3.69 -11.10 -17.88
C ILE A 383 -5.21 -10.92 -17.99
N SER A 384 -5.70 -9.68 -17.84
CA SER A 384 -7.15 -9.37 -17.80
C SER A 384 -7.72 -8.83 -19.10
N LYS A 385 -6.94 -8.82 -20.19
CA LYS A 385 -7.44 -8.40 -21.51
C LYS A 385 -8.72 -9.13 -21.89
N GLY A 386 -9.71 -8.40 -22.36
CA GLY A 386 -11.01 -8.93 -22.78
C GLY A 386 -12.03 -9.12 -21.64
N ARG A 387 -11.65 -8.87 -20.37
CA ARG A 387 -12.56 -8.85 -19.22
C ARG A 387 -13.14 -7.46 -19.01
N THR A 388 -14.29 -7.35 -18.36
CA THR A 388 -14.86 -6.06 -17.99
C THR A 388 -14.25 -5.54 -16.69
N VAL A 389 -14.32 -4.23 -16.47
CA VAL A 389 -13.94 -3.56 -15.20
C VAL A 389 -14.59 -4.27 -14.01
N GLY A 390 -15.90 -4.54 -14.07
CA GLY A 390 -16.61 -5.24 -13.01
C GLY A 390 -16.16 -6.69 -12.80
N GLN A 391 -15.78 -7.41 -13.88
CA GLN A 391 -15.22 -8.76 -13.76
C GLN A 391 -13.86 -8.74 -13.07
N VAL A 392 -13.00 -7.77 -13.40
CA VAL A 392 -11.67 -7.64 -12.75
C VAL A 392 -11.83 -7.29 -11.30
N ILE A 393 -12.69 -6.32 -10.95
CA ILE A 393 -12.94 -5.97 -9.54
C ILE A 393 -13.45 -7.19 -8.77
N LYS A 394 -14.49 -7.86 -9.25
CA LYS A 394 -15.05 -9.05 -8.58
C LYS A 394 -14.02 -10.16 -8.42
N GLY A 395 -13.26 -10.45 -9.48
CA GLY A 395 -12.26 -11.51 -9.46
C GLY A 395 -11.07 -11.21 -8.57
N ALA A 396 -10.62 -9.95 -8.51
CA ALA A 396 -9.52 -9.55 -7.65
C ALA A 396 -9.93 -9.36 -6.18
N PHE A 397 -11.22 -9.16 -5.88
CA PHE A 397 -11.71 -9.13 -4.51
C PHE A 397 -12.19 -10.51 -4.04
N ILE A 398 -13.23 -11.05 -4.67
CA ILE A 398 -13.96 -12.17 -4.07
C ILE A 398 -13.07 -13.41 -3.93
N ALA A 399 -12.41 -13.81 -4.99
CA ALA A 399 -11.73 -15.10 -4.98
C ALA A 399 -10.44 -15.10 -4.14
N PRO A 400 -9.51 -14.10 -4.26
CA PRO A 400 -8.32 -14.06 -3.42
C PRO A 400 -8.66 -13.87 -1.94
N ILE A 401 -9.62 -12.97 -1.63
CA ILE A 401 -9.99 -12.69 -0.25
C ILE A 401 -10.65 -13.90 0.40
N LEU A 402 -11.53 -14.60 -0.30
CA LEU A 402 -12.15 -15.82 0.21
C LEU A 402 -11.10 -16.88 0.56
N PHE A 403 -10.15 -17.14 -0.36
CA PHE A 403 -9.08 -18.08 -0.09
C PHE A 403 -8.19 -17.62 1.07
N SER A 404 -7.83 -16.33 1.11
CA SER A 404 -7.04 -15.74 2.20
C SER A 404 -7.74 -15.90 3.53
N PHE A 405 -9.03 -15.64 3.59
CA PHE A 405 -9.81 -15.76 4.82
C PHE A 405 -9.85 -17.19 5.33
N ILE A 406 -10.09 -18.16 4.44
CA ILE A 406 -10.09 -19.58 4.82
C ILE A 406 -8.71 -20.00 5.31
N PHE A 407 -7.66 -19.73 4.54
CA PHE A 407 -6.31 -20.15 4.87
C PHE A 407 -5.81 -19.52 6.18
N LEU A 408 -5.88 -18.19 6.29
CA LEU A 408 -5.37 -17.46 7.46
C LEU A 408 -6.16 -17.77 8.73
N THR A 409 -7.50 -17.93 8.61
CA THR A 409 -8.31 -18.33 9.75
C THR A 409 -7.98 -19.75 10.19
N PHE A 410 -7.85 -20.70 9.27
CA PHE A 410 -7.56 -22.09 9.63
C PHE A 410 -6.19 -22.22 10.27
N PHE A 411 -5.14 -21.74 9.60
CA PHE A 411 -3.78 -21.82 10.15
C PHE A 411 -3.60 -20.96 11.41
N GLY A 412 -4.21 -19.79 11.46
CA GLY A 412 -4.19 -18.94 12.65
C GLY A 412 -4.91 -19.57 13.84
N SER A 413 -6.08 -20.18 13.61
CA SER A 413 -6.85 -20.87 14.65
C SER A 413 -6.12 -22.12 15.15
N LEU A 414 -5.43 -22.87 14.27
CA LEU A 414 -4.56 -23.97 14.67
C LEU A 414 -3.39 -23.48 15.54
N GLY A 415 -2.78 -22.36 15.17
CA GLY A 415 -1.73 -21.75 15.97
C GLY A 415 -2.22 -21.37 17.37
N ILE A 416 -3.37 -20.70 17.47
CA ILE A 416 -3.96 -20.33 18.76
C ILE A 416 -4.35 -21.56 19.58
N LYS A 417 -4.92 -22.59 18.94
CA LYS A 417 -5.25 -23.88 19.60
C LYS A 417 -4.01 -24.53 20.20
N MET A 418 -2.91 -24.62 19.44
CA MET A 418 -1.63 -25.17 19.93
C MET A 418 -1.04 -24.32 21.05
N GLN A 419 -1.07 -23.00 20.90
CA GLN A 419 -0.59 -22.07 21.93
C GLN A 419 -1.31 -22.29 23.26
N ARG A 420 -2.65 -22.35 23.27
CA ARG A 420 -3.46 -22.61 24.46
C ARG A 420 -3.17 -24.00 25.09
N ALA A 421 -3.02 -25.02 24.25
CA ALA A 421 -2.68 -26.36 24.74
C ALA A 421 -1.32 -26.36 25.43
N ALA A 422 -0.32 -25.65 24.86
CA ALA A 422 1.01 -25.55 25.47
C ALA A 422 0.99 -24.68 26.74
N GLU A 423 0.24 -23.59 26.79
CA GLU A 423 0.05 -22.77 27.99
C GLU A 423 -0.50 -23.60 29.17
N MET A 424 -1.53 -24.40 28.91
CA MET A 424 -2.13 -25.26 29.92
C MET A 424 -1.16 -26.36 30.37
N ALA A 425 -0.42 -26.97 29.44
CA ALA A 425 0.51 -28.06 29.76
C ALA A 425 1.74 -27.60 30.55
N LEU A 426 2.17 -26.34 30.35
CA LEU A 426 3.34 -25.75 31.02
C LEU A 426 2.95 -24.84 32.21
N ASP A 427 1.64 -24.75 32.54
CA ASP A 427 1.10 -23.85 33.58
C ASP A 427 1.58 -22.39 33.42
N VAL A 428 1.56 -21.88 32.16
CA VAL A 428 2.08 -20.57 31.85
C VAL A 428 1.12 -19.49 32.28
N GLN A 429 1.63 -18.48 32.98
CA GLN A 429 0.86 -17.31 33.36
C GLN A 429 0.89 -16.27 32.24
N VAL A 430 -0.28 -15.80 31.83
CA VAL A 430 -0.45 -14.73 30.84
C VAL A 430 -0.62 -13.41 31.57
N ASP A 431 0.24 -12.45 31.28
CA ASP A 431 0.08 -11.08 31.78
C ASP A 431 -1.11 -10.42 31.04
N LYS A 432 -2.21 -10.24 31.75
CA LYS A 432 -3.44 -9.66 31.18
C LYS A 432 -3.36 -8.17 30.87
N SER A 433 -2.32 -7.47 31.36
CA SER A 433 -2.13 -6.05 31.08
C SER A 433 -1.73 -5.84 29.60
N ASN A 434 -0.91 -6.73 29.08
CA ASN A 434 -0.38 -6.69 27.72
C ASN A 434 -0.54 -7.99 26.93
N TRP A 435 -1.18 -9.01 27.50
CA TRP A 435 -1.37 -10.35 26.92
C TRP A 435 -0.10 -11.09 26.56
N SER A 436 1.04 -10.73 27.15
CA SER A 436 2.34 -11.36 26.91
C SER A 436 2.60 -12.55 27.81
N ILE A 437 3.61 -13.31 27.44
CA ILE A 437 4.11 -14.49 28.15
C ILE A 437 5.61 -14.31 28.38
N ASP A 438 6.07 -14.63 29.58
CA ASP A 438 7.50 -14.79 29.86
C ASP A 438 7.99 -16.16 29.35
N CYS A 439 8.71 -16.13 28.23
CA CYS A 439 9.23 -17.34 27.60
C CYS A 439 10.30 -18.02 28.45
N ALA A 440 11.11 -17.28 29.21
CA ALA A 440 12.14 -17.84 30.06
C ALA A 440 11.49 -18.60 31.25
N ALA A 441 10.49 -18.02 31.89
CA ALA A 441 9.71 -18.68 32.93
C ALA A 441 8.95 -19.89 32.40
N ALA A 442 8.54 -19.90 31.13
CA ALA A 442 7.92 -21.05 30.47
C ALA A 442 8.91 -22.15 30.04
N GLY A 443 10.20 -21.99 30.33
CA GLY A 443 11.22 -22.99 30.04
C GLY A 443 11.78 -22.92 28.60
N TYR A 444 11.84 -21.74 28.02
CA TYR A 444 12.48 -21.50 26.73
C TYR A 444 13.69 -20.55 26.90
N ASP A 445 14.80 -20.88 26.26
CA ASP A 445 15.95 -19.99 26.10
C ASP A 445 16.01 -19.51 24.67
N GLY A 446 15.90 -18.19 24.51
CA GLY A 446 15.71 -17.58 23.20
C GLY A 446 14.46 -18.13 22.51
N ARG A 447 14.63 -19.04 21.56
CA ARG A 447 13.52 -19.64 20.78
C ARG A 447 13.47 -21.17 20.90
N THR A 448 14.21 -21.75 21.84
CA THR A 448 14.39 -23.19 21.99
C THR A 448 13.84 -23.66 23.35
N PRO A 449 13.07 -24.78 23.41
CA PRO A 449 12.65 -25.34 24.66
C PRO A 449 13.88 -25.90 25.41
N THR A 450 14.02 -25.59 26.69
CA THR A 450 15.17 -25.94 27.51
C THR A 450 14.79 -26.63 28.82
N SER A 451 13.59 -26.40 29.36
CA SER A 451 13.11 -27.14 30.52
C SER A 451 12.65 -28.56 30.13
N ASP A 452 12.76 -29.51 31.04
CA ASP A 452 12.32 -30.91 30.82
C ASP A 452 10.86 -30.99 30.39
N ALA A 453 10.00 -30.14 30.96
CA ALA A 453 8.57 -30.04 30.60
C ALA A 453 8.36 -29.53 29.18
N ALA A 454 9.07 -28.48 28.80
CA ALA A 454 8.97 -27.89 27.46
C ALA A 454 9.55 -28.83 26.39
N ILE A 455 10.63 -29.54 26.69
CA ILE A 455 11.22 -30.55 25.80
C ILE A 455 10.26 -31.74 25.64
N ALA A 456 9.72 -32.27 26.73
CA ALA A 456 8.77 -33.38 26.68
C ALA A 456 7.46 -33.02 25.94
N LEU A 457 7.06 -31.75 25.96
CA LEU A 457 5.93 -31.23 25.19
C LEU A 457 6.30 -31.17 23.70
N ALA A 458 7.48 -30.65 23.37
CA ALA A 458 8.00 -30.56 22.01
C ALA A 458 8.18 -31.96 21.36
N ASP A 459 8.62 -32.96 22.12
CA ASP A 459 8.74 -34.37 21.66
C ASP A 459 7.37 -34.92 21.22
N LYS A 460 6.28 -34.42 21.79
CA LYS A 460 4.90 -34.76 21.39
C LYS A 460 4.38 -33.90 20.21
N GLY A 461 5.19 -33.01 19.70
CA GLY A 461 4.84 -32.12 18.62
C GLY A 461 4.05 -30.86 19.02
N TYR A 462 3.99 -30.52 20.30
CA TYR A 462 3.31 -29.31 20.79
C TYR A 462 4.32 -28.25 21.23
N TYR A 463 4.10 -27.01 20.83
CA TYR A 463 5.02 -25.92 21.08
C TYR A 463 4.29 -24.68 21.63
N LEU A 464 4.94 -23.95 22.53
CA LEU A 464 4.53 -22.61 22.93
C LEU A 464 4.93 -21.63 21.83
N LEU A 465 4.05 -21.42 20.84
CA LEU A 465 4.38 -20.76 19.57
C LEU A 465 4.83 -19.32 19.74
N SER A 466 4.32 -18.59 20.74
CA SER A 466 4.79 -17.24 21.04
C SER A 466 6.28 -17.19 21.40
N CYS A 467 6.83 -18.30 21.92
CA CYS A 467 8.24 -18.45 22.25
C CYS A 467 9.05 -19.18 21.16
N ARG A 468 8.50 -19.34 19.96
CA ARG A 468 9.17 -19.97 18.81
C ARG A 468 9.59 -18.94 17.77
N ASN A 469 10.56 -19.30 16.93
CA ASN A 469 10.91 -18.48 15.77
C ASN A 469 9.74 -18.44 14.79
N SER A 470 9.48 -17.26 14.22
CA SER A 470 8.38 -17.06 13.26
C SER A 470 8.49 -17.95 12.02
N ASN A 471 9.71 -18.26 11.57
CA ASN A 471 9.95 -19.16 10.45
C ASN A 471 9.48 -20.59 10.70
N ASP A 472 9.48 -21.04 11.97
CA ASP A 472 9.16 -22.41 12.36
C ASP A 472 7.68 -22.62 12.69
N ARG A 473 6.94 -21.56 13.02
CA ARG A 473 5.56 -21.66 13.56
C ARG A 473 4.60 -22.42 12.65
N ILE A 474 4.71 -22.25 11.33
CA ILE A 474 3.87 -23.00 10.38
C ILE A 474 4.23 -24.49 10.35
N LEU A 475 5.49 -24.84 10.59
CA LEU A 475 5.93 -26.22 10.68
C LEU A 475 5.51 -26.86 12.03
N ASP A 476 5.63 -26.07 13.09
CA ASP A 476 5.28 -26.50 14.45
C ASP A 476 3.79 -26.85 14.57
N VAL A 477 2.87 -26.09 13.93
CA VAL A 477 1.42 -26.41 13.97
C VAL A 477 1.07 -27.72 13.26
N MET A 478 1.94 -28.22 12.38
CA MET A 478 1.78 -29.49 11.68
C MET A 478 2.51 -30.65 12.34
N ALA A 479 3.31 -30.39 13.39
CA ALA A 479 4.07 -31.44 14.09
C ALA A 479 3.20 -32.53 14.74
N PRO A 480 1.97 -32.25 15.25
CA PRO A 480 1.16 -33.31 15.90
C PRO A 480 0.57 -34.34 14.94
N TYR A 481 0.67 -34.17 13.60
CA TYR A 481 0.03 -35.10 12.65
C TYR A 481 0.81 -36.42 12.38
N GLY A 482 1.82 -36.71 13.16
CA GLY A 482 2.52 -37.98 13.15
C GLY A 482 3.20 -38.26 11.81
N GLN A 483 2.87 -39.38 11.16
CA GLN A 483 3.51 -39.78 9.88
C GLN A 483 3.27 -38.79 8.73
N LEU A 484 2.19 -37.98 8.76
CA LEU A 484 1.91 -36.98 7.76
C LEU A 484 2.74 -35.70 7.92
N THR A 485 3.34 -35.47 9.08
CA THR A 485 4.12 -34.26 9.37
C THR A 485 5.20 -34.01 8.33
N THR A 486 6.06 -35.01 8.05
CA THR A 486 7.12 -34.84 7.03
C THR A 486 6.59 -34.54 5.66
N PHE A 487 5.48 -35.18 5.26
CA PHE A 487 4.85 -34.91 3.98
C PHE A 487 4.27 -33.48 3.91
N MET A 488 3.64 -33.00 4.99
CA MET A 488 3.14 -31.62 5.07
C MET A 488 4.28 -30.61 5.06
N HIS A 489 5.40 -30.88 5.75
CA HIS A 489 6.59 -30.02 5.70
C HIS A 489 7.18 -29.96 4.27
N LEU A 490 7.19 -31.07 3.53
CA LEU A 490 7.59 -31.09 2.13
C LEU A 490 6.63 -30.25 1.24
N LEU A 491 5.31 -30.35 1.48
CA LEU A 491 4.33 -29.50 0.78
C LEU A 491 4.55 -28.00 1.09
N VAL A 492 4.89 -27.68 2.33
CA VAL A 492 5.25 -26.30 2.71
C VAL A 492 6.52 -25.87 1.98
N LEU A 493 7.58 -26.69 1.96
CA LEU A 493 8.82 -26.40 1.25
C LEU A 493 8.56 -26.12 -0.24
N VAL A 494 7.85 -27.05 -0.89
CA VAL A 494 7.49 -26.93 -2.30
C VAL A 494 6.62 -25.67 -2.52
N GLY A 495 5.60 -25.48 -1.68
CA GLY A 495 4.70 -24.33 -1.76
C GLY A 495 5.46 -23.01 -1.67
N ILE A 496 6.25 -22.80 -0.62
CA ILE A 496 7.04 -21.57 -0.41
C ILE A 496 8.01 -21.34 -1.58
N THR A 497 8.73 -22.41 -1.99
CA THR A 497 9.70 -22.30 -3.09
C THR A 497 9.02 -21.85 -4.38
N PHE A 498 7.89 -22.43 -4.75
CA PHE A 498 7.21 -22.05 -5.99
C PHE A 498 6.43 -20.74 -5.88
N TYR A 499 5.92 -20.37 -4.71
CA TYR A 499 5.40 -19.01 -4.49
C TYR A 499 6.52 -17.96 -4.61
N PHE A 500 7.70 -18.26 -4.11
CA PHE A 500 8.87 -17.40 -4.31
C PHE A 500 9.21 -17.28 -5.80
N VAL A 501 9.31 -18.40 -6.53
CA VAL A 501 9.57 -18.40 -7.97
C VAL A 501 8.52 -17.59 -8.74
N THR A 502 7.22 -17.78 -8.42
CA THR A 502 6.13 -17.07 -9.12
C THR A 502 6.05 -15.59 -8.79
N SER A 503 6.49 -15.16 -7.62
CA SER A 503 6.60 -13.74 -7.28
C SER A 503 7.78 -13.09 -8.02
N SER A 504 8.94 -13.75 -8.01
CA SER A 504 10.16 -13.27 -8.69
C SER A 504 10.00 -13.27 -10.22
N ASP A 505 9.46 -14.34 -10.83
CA ASP A 505 9.29 -14.40 -12.30
C ASP A 505 8.26 -13.38 -12.80
N SER A 506 7.20 -13.15 -12.04
CA SER A 506 6.19 -12.15 -12.40
C SER A 506 6.69 -10.72 -12.18
N GLY A 507 7.49 -10.47 -11.14
CA GLY A 507 8.15 -9.19 -10.87
C GLY A 507 9.14 -8.84 -11.98
N SER A 508 10.10 -9.73 -12.25
CA SER A 508 11.07 -9.56 -13.33
C SER A 508 10.38 -9.39 -14.70
N PHE A 509 9.28 -10.10 -14.97
CA PHE A 509 8.49 -9.95 -16.19
C PHE A 509 7.90 -8.53 -16.34
N VAL A 510 7.43 -7.94 -15.26
CA VAL A 510 6.91 -6.56 -15.28
C VAL A 510 8.05 -5.55 -15.49
N ASP A 511 9.16 -5.70 -14.80
CA ASP A 511 10.34 -4.84 -14.97
C ASP A 511 10.88 -4.92 -16.40
N ASP A 512 10.85 -6.11 -17.01
CA ASP A 512 11.18 -6.31 -18.42
C ASP A 512 10.27 -5.51 -19.35
N ILE A 513 8.97 -5.55 -19.15
CA ILE A 513 8.01 -4.84 -20.01
C ILE A 513 8.15 -3.34 -19.85
N ILE A 514 8.29 -2.83 -18.60
CA ILE A 514 8.48 -1.40 -18.35
C ILE A 514 9.78 -0.91 -19.01
N SER A 515 10.87 -1.62 -18.80
CA SER A 515 12.19 -1.25 -19.31
C SER A 515 12.28 -1.35 -20.84
N ALA A 516 11.48 -2.23 -21.45
CA ALA A 516 11.32 -2.36 -22.90
C ALA A 516 10.23 -1.44 -23.49
N GLN A 517 9.79 -0.42 -22.75
CA GLN A 517 8.75 0.54 -23.19
C GLN A 517 7.44 -0.13 -23.63
N GLY A 518 7.04 -1.18 -22.97
CA GLY A 518 5.80 -1.91 -23.23
C GLY A 518 5.92 -2.98 -24.34
N HIS A 519 7.13 -3.28 -24.81
CA HIS A 519 7.33 -4.35 -25.80
C HIS A 519 7.01 -5.72 -25.18
N GLU A 520 6.17 -6.50 -25.83
CA GLU A 520 5.67 -7.77 -25.28
C GLU A 520 6.71 -8.89 -25.17
N ASN A 521 7.76 -8.84 -25.96
CA ASN A 521 8.85 -9.82 -25.99
C ASN A 521 10.21 -9.14 -25.89
N PRO A 522 10.63 -8.69 -24.71
CA PRO A 522 11.94 -8.13 -24.48
C PRO A 522 13.08 -9.12 -24.81
N PRO A 523 14.29 -8.65 -25.16
CA PRO A 523 15.43 -9.51 -25.38
C PRO A 523 15.74 -10.38 -24.14
N TRP A 524 16.15 -11.64 -24.37
CA TRP A 524 16.44 -12.57 -23.26
C TRP A 524 17.52 -12.07 -22.30
N ILE A 525 18.52 -11.32 -22.81
CA ILE A 525 19.59 -10.72 -21.99
C ILE A 525 18.99 -9.73 -20.96
N GLN A 526 18.01 -8.93 -21.37
CA GLN A 526 17.34 -7.99 -20.49
C GLN A 526 16.57 -8.71 -19.39
N ARG A 527 15.88 -9.81 -19.70
CA ARG A 527 15.18 -10.64 -18.73
C ARG A 527 16.13 -11.20 -17.66
N VAL A 528 17.28 -11.71 -18.09
CA VAL A 528 18.32 -12.18 -17.17
C VAL A 528 18.87 -11.03 -16.32
N TYR A 529 19.07 -9.85 -16.93
CA TYR A 529 19.57 -8.67 -16.21
C TYR A 529 18.67 -8.27 -15.04
N TRP A 530 17.35 -8.15 -15.25
CA TRP A 530 16.44 -7.77 -14.19
C TRP A 530 16.31 -8.85 -13.11
N ALA A 531 16.25 -10.12 -13.47
CA ALA A 531 16.26 -11.22 -12.51
C ALA A 531 17.52 -11.22 -11.61
N VAL A 532 18.70 -10.97 -12.19
CA VAL A 532 19.95 -10.83 -11.44
C VAL A 532 19.95 -9.59 -10.55
N THR A 533 19.42 -8.46 -11.04
CA THR A 533 19.32 -7.20 -10.27
C THR A 533 18.39 -7.38 -9.06
N GLU A 534 17.26 -8.06 -9.22
CA GLU A 534 16.33 -8.40 -8.14
C GLU A 534 17.04 -9.28 -7.09
N ALA A 535 17.73 -10.34 -7.50
CA ALA A 535 18.46 -11.23 -6.59
C ALA A 535 19.57 -10.49 -5.81
N ALA A 536 20.35 -9.65 -6.50
CA ALA A 536 21.43 -8.87 -5.88
C ALA A 536 20.86 -7.87 -4.85
N THR A 537 19.72 -7.23 -5.17
CA THR A 537 19.03 -6.30 -4.25
C THR A 537 18.49 -7.06 -3.04
N ALA A 538 17.87 -8.23 -3.24
CA ALA A 538 17.36 -9.07 -2.14
C ALA A 538 18.51 -9.55 -1.23
N GLN A 539 19.63 -9.98 -1.81
CA GLN A 539 20.81 -10.35 -1.04
C GLN A 539 21.36 -9.18 -0.23
N ALA A 540 21.51 -8.00 -0.83
CA ALA A 540 21.97 -6.81 -0.14
C ALA A 540 21.06 -6.45 1.06
N LEU A 541 19.75 -6.49 0.87
CA LEU A 541 18.79 -6.24 1.96
C LEU A 541 18.89 -7.26 3.11
N LEU A 542 19.12 -8.54 2.80
CA LEU A 542 19.32 -9.56 3.82
C LEU A 542 20.64 -9.40 4.57
N SER A 543 21.69 -8.94 3.88
CA SER A 543 23.00 -8.70 4.47
C SER A 543 23.00 -7.49 5.40
N ALA A 544 22.22 -6.47 5.09
CA ALA A 544 22.25 -5.16 5.75
C ALA A 544 21.89 -5.17 7.25
N SER A 545 21.35 -6.25 7.82
CA SER A 545 21.05 -6.31 9.26
C SER A 545 21.05 -7.75 9.80
N GLU A 546 21.43 -7.91 11.07
CA GLU A 546 21.31 -9.19 11.80
C GLU A 546 19.87 -9.72 11.85
N SER A 547 18.86 -8.84 11.81
CA SER A 547 17.43 -9.20 11.80
C SER A 547 16.82 -9.23 10.41
N GLY A 548 17.52 -8.82 9.32
CA GLY A 548 17.07 -8.77 7.92
C GLY A 548 15.68 -8.15 7.69
N LEU A 549 14.73 -8.55 8.50
CA LEU A 549 13.31 -8.17 8.37
C LEU A 549 13.05 -6.68 8.61
N SER A 550 13.69 -6.05 9.59
CA SER A 550 13.44 -4.64 9.93
C SER A 550 13.86 -3.68 8.82
N THR A 551 14.99 -3.95 8.17
CA THR A 551 15.49 -3.15 7.03
C THR A 551 14.58 -3.32 5.81
N ILE A 552 14.17 -4.56 5.52
CA ILE A 552 13.23 -4.88 4.45
C ILE A 552 11.90 -4.15 4.65
N GLN A 553 11.36 -4.16 5.85
CA GLN A 553 10.13 -3.44 6.19
C GLN A 553 10.28 -1.92 6.02
N ALA A 554 11.41 -1.37 6.48
CA ALA A 554 11.68 0.06 6.36
C ALA A 554 11.75 0.51 4.89
N VAL A 555 12.45 -0.24 4.05
CA VAL A 555 12.57 0.06 2.61
C VAL A 555 11.21 0.01 1.91
N SER A 556 10.35 -0.96 2.24
CA SER A 556 9.00 -1.06 1.67
C SER A 556 8.13 0.15 2.02
N ILE A 557 8.18 0.63 3.26
CA ILE A 557 7.45 1.83 3.70
C ILE A 557 7.97 3.07 2.97
N VAL A 558 9.29 3.22 2.87
CA VAL A 558 9.92 4.37 2.19
C VAL A 558 9.56 4.40 0.71
N ALA A 559 9.63 3.25 0.03
CA ALA A 559 9.27 3.13 -1.39
C ALA A 559 7.77 3.33 -1.63
N GLY A 560 6.93 2.94 -0.67
CA GLY A 560 5.47 3.09 -0.75
C GLY A 560 4.99 4.54 -0.74
N LEU A 561 5.67 5.44 -0.03
CA LEU A 561 5.21 6.81 0.14
C LEU A 561 4.99 7.57 -1.18
N PRO A 562 5.96 7.69 -2.12
CA PRO A 562 5.73 8.36 -3.39
C PRO A 562 4.68 7.64 -4.24
N TYR A 563 4.58 6.32 -4.11
CA TYR A 563 3.59 5.54 -4.85
C TYR A 563 2.17 5.70 -4.31
N THR A 564 1.98 6.00 -3.03
CA THR A 564 0.67 6.40 -2.48
C THR A 564 0.11 7.60 -3.25
N ILE A 565 0.94 8.60 -3.49
CA ILE A 565 0.56 9.78 -4.27
C ILE A 565 0.27 9.38 -5.74
N ALA A 566 1.11 8.56 -6.33
CA ALA A 566 0.94 8.07 -7.69
C ALA A 566 -0.40 7.35 -7.91
N ILE A 567 -0.81 6.47 -6.98
CA ILE A 567 -2.09 5.75 -7.07
C ILE A 567 -3.30 6.68 -6.95
N CYS A 568 -3.23 7.75 -6.14
CA CYS A 568 -4.27 8.78 -6.12
C CYS A 568 -4.46 9.41 -7.52
N TYR A 569 -3.37 9.69 -8.22
CA TYR A 569 -3.44 10.15 -9.61
C TYR A 569 -3.95 9.08 -10.57
N CYS A 570 -3.64 7.80 -10.34
CA CYS A 570 -4.20 6.68 -11.12
C CYS A 570 -5.73 6.64 -11.01
N CYS A 571 -6.32 6.87 -9.84
CA CYS A 571 -7.78 6.96 -9.70
C CYS A 571 -8.38 8.05 -10.59
N THR A 572 -7.77 9.24 -10.60
CA THR A 572 -8.20 10.35 -11.44
C THR A 572 -8.02 10.06 -12.94
N SER A 573 -6.89 9.42 -13.28
CA SER A 573 -6.59 8.99 -14.65
C SER A 573 -7.60 7.96 -15.14
N LEU A 574 -7.89 6.94 -14.34
CA LEU A 574 -8.88 5.90 -14.64
C LEU A 574 -10.26 6.52 -14.86
N TYR A 575 -10.69 7.39 -13.96
CA TYR A 575 -11.98 8.06 -14.12
C TYR A 575 -12.07 8.84 -15.44
N ARG A 576 -11.02 9.60 -15.79
CA ARG A 576 -10.95 10.33 -17.06
C ARG A 576 -10.98 9.40 -18.28
N ALA A 577 -10.19 8.31 -18.21
CA ALA A 577 -10.16 7.32 -19.28
C ALA A 577 -11.53 6.65 -19.49
N LEU A 578 -12.16 6.19 -18.41
CA LEU A 578 -13.49 5.58 -18.45
C LEU A 578 -14.58 6.54 -18.93
N LYS A 579 -14.50 7.82 -18.52
CA LYS A 579 -15.45 8.85 -18.99
C LYS A 579 -15.35 9.09 -20.48
N ARG A 580 -14.17 8.98 -21.07
CA ARG A 580 -13.97 9.10 -22.53
C ARG A 580 -14.60 7.93 -23.29
N GLU A 581 -14.53 6.72 -22.71
CA GLU A 581 -15.09 5.52 -23.31
C GLU A 581 -16.62 5.48 -23.30
N LEU A 582 -17.24 6.15 -22.32
CA LEU A 582 -18.69 6.28 -22.27
C LEU A 582 -19.15 7.42 -23.18
N ARG A 583 -19.10 7.19 -24.50
CA ARG A 583 -19.68 8.11 -25.52
C ARG A 583 -21.19 7.91 -25.63
N ASP A 584 -21.93 8.05 -24.52
CA ASP A 584 -23.39 8.09 -24.58
C ASP A 584 -23.87 9.47 -25.05
N GLU A 585 -24.98 9.47 -25.81
CA GLU A 585 -25.68 10.69 -26.20
C GLU A 585 -26.02 11.58 -25.02
N ASP A 586 -26.25 11.01 -23.82
CA ASP A 586 -26.46 11.75 -22.57
C ASP A 586 -25.23 12.53 -22.11
N ILE A 587 -24.01 12.06 -22.37
CA ILE A 587 -22.78 12.81 -22.08
C ILE A 587 -22.54 13.87 -23.14
N MET A 588 -22.99 13.64 -24.38
CA MET A 588 -23.04 14.67 -25.45
C MET A 588 -24.05 15.78 -25.13
N ALA A 589 -25.19 15.45 -24.50
CA ALA A 589 -26.14 16.43 -23.98
C ALA A 589 -25.64 17.20 -22.76
N GLN A 590 -24.67 16.68 -22.01
CA GLN A 590 -23.93 17.35 -20.92
C GLN A 590 -22.75 18.20 -21.42
N ARG A 591 -22.70 18.57 -22.72
CA ARG A 591 -21.69 19.50 -23.29
C ARG A 591 -21.76 20.94 -22.75
N HIS A 592 -22.37 21.12 -21.58
CA HIS A 592 -22.36 22.38 -20.82
C HIS A 592 -21.35 22.32 -19.65
N GLY A 593 -20.22 21.60 -19.81
CA GLY A 593 -19.11 21.65 -18.88
C GLY A 593 -18.19 22.87 -19.07
N PHE A 594 -17.24 23.07 -18.17
CA PHE A 594 -16.19 24.06 -18.40
C PHE A 594 -15.37 23.69 -19.64
N VAL A 595 -14.99 24.68 -20.44
CA VAL A 595 -14.10 24.53 -21.60
C VAL A 595 -12.70 24.08 -21.13
N VAL A 596 -12.29 24.59 -19.98
CA VAL A 596 -11.01 24.23 -19.34
C VAL A 596 -11.27 23.40 -18.10
N SER A 597 -10.69 22.21 -18.03
CA SER A 597 -10.80 21.37 -16.85
C SER A 597 -9.94 21.90 -15.70
N SER A 598 -10.45 21.89 -14.47
CA SER A 598 -9.68 22.27 -13.29
C SER A 598 -8.55 21.28 -12.95
N LEU A 599 -8.58 20.07 -13.53
CA LEU A 599 -7.53 19.07 -13.36
C LEU A 599 -6.48 19.09 -14.46
N ASP A 600 -6.60 19.98 -15.45
CA ASP A 600 -5.58 20.21 -16.49
C ASP A 600 -4.38 21.01 -15.98
N ILE A 601 -3.96 20.65 -14.76
CA ILE A 601 -2.93 21.35 -14.02
C ILE A 601 -1.55 21.27 -14.65
N LEU A 602 -1.22 20.07 -15.12
CA LEU A 602 0.08 19.81 -15.71
C LEU A 602 0.05 19.95 -17.21
N GLU A 603 -1.06 20.32 -17.72
CA GLU A 603 -1.45 20.38 -19.06
C GLU A 603 -0.40 20.16 -20.10
N LEU A 604 -0.22 19.01 -20.19
CA LEU A 604 0.66 18.31 -21.02
C LEU A 604 -0.18 17.50 -22.00
N TYR A 605 -1.42 17.85 -22.09
CA TYR A 605 -2.45 17.17 -22.82
C TYR A 605 -2.90 18.00 -24.01
N SER A 606 -2.77 17.45 -25.20
CA SER A 606 -3.38 17.99 -26.40
C SER A 606 -4.73 17.30 -26.60
N PRO A 607 -5.85 17.94 -26.27
CA PRO A 607 -7.14 17.33 -26.50
C PRO A 607 -7.48 17.45 -27.97
N GLU A 608 -7.52 16.34 -28.67
CA GLU A 608 -8.12 16.25 -30.02
C GLU A 608 -9.60 16.65 -30.00
N ASP A 609 -10.21 16.73 -28.81
CA ASP A 609 -11.63 17.03 -28.61
C ASP A 609 -11.93 18.46 -28.11
N MET A 610 -10.94 19.35 -27.99
CA MET A 610 -11.20 20.73 -27.58
C MET A 610 -11.72 21.60 -28.76
N PRO A 611 -12.66 22.56 -28.47
CA PRO A 611 -13.03 23.53 -29.46
C PRO A 611 -11.81 24.25 -30.04
N ALA A 612 -11.83 24.62 -31.31
CA ALA A 612 -10.75 25.33 -31.98
C ALA A 612 -10.29 26.64 -31.30
N GLN A 613 -11.06 27.14 -30.33
CA GLN A 613 -10.80 28.34 -29.53
C GLN A 613 -10.31 28.06 -28.11
N SER A 614 -9.98 26.81 -27.76
CA SER A 614 -9.46 26.52 -26.43
C SER A 614 -8.05 27.08 -26.22
N PRO A 615 -7.72 27.54 -24.99
CA PRO A 615 -6.39 28.05 -24.67
C PRO A 615 -5.30 27.02 -24.94
N SER A 616 -4.11 27.46 -25.34
CA SER A 616 -2.98 26.57 -25.55
C SER A 616 -2.46 25.93 -24.25
N SER A 617 -1.75 24.81 -24.35
CA SER A 617 -1.09 24.16 -23.20
C SER A 617 -0.20 25.11 -22.43
N GLY A 618 0.57 25.91 -23.13
CA GLY A 618 1.46 26.89 -22.51
C GLY A 618 0.72 27.99 -21.75
N ASP A 619 -0.41 28.46 -22.27
CA ASP A 619 -1.22 29.49 -21.60
C ASP A 619 -1.83 28.99 -20.32
N ARG A 620 -2.30 27.75 -20.32
CA ARG A 620 -2.89 27.11 -19.13
C ARG A 620 -1.84 26.84 -18.07
N PHE A 621 -0.67 26.30 -18.44
CA PHE A 621 0.44 26.11 -17.51
C PHE A 621 0.87 27.45 -16.88
N LYS A 622 1.05 28.49 -17.71
CA LYS A 622 1.39 29.83 -17.22
C LYS A 622 0.32 30.40 -16.29
N SER A 623 -0.96 30.24 -16.60
CA SER A 623 -2.05 30.68 -15.76
C SER A 623 -2.11 29.90 -14.43
N ASN A 624 -1.88 28.59 -14.44
CA ASN A 624 -1.81 27.78 -13.22
C ASN A 624 -0.68 28.22 -12.29
N VAL A 625 0.52 28.48 -12.84
CA VAL A 625 1.67 28.95 -12.06
C VAL A 625 1.40 30.35 -11.50
N ILE A 626 0.84 31.23 -12.29
CA ILE A 626 0.47 32.58 -11.81
C ILE A 626 -0.59 32.49 -10.71
N ALA A 627 -1.62 31.68 -10.88
CA ALA A 627 -2.68 31.49 -9.90
C ALA A 627 -2.20 30.89 -8.57
N LEU A 628 -1.14 30.09 -8.58
CA LEU A 628 -0.54 29.52 -7.38
C LEU A 628 0.07 30.62 -6.47
N PHE A 629 0.78 31.58 -7.06
CA PHE A 629 1.51 32.61 -6.32
C PHE A 629 0.78 33.98 -6.30
N PHE A 630 -0.06 34.23 -7.27
CA PHE A 630 -0.74 35.52 -7.46
C PHE A 630 -2.19 35.33 -7.95
N PRO A 631 -3.11 34.83 -7.10
CA PRO A 631 -4.47 34.50 -7.51
C PRO A 631 -5.31 35.73 -7.93
N TYR A 632 -4.89 36.96 -7.58
CA TYR A 632 -5.62 38.19 -7.80
C TYR A 632 -6.06 38.37 -9.26
N LYS A 633 -5.15 38.19 -10.21
CA LYS A 633 -5.45 38.43 -11.63
C LYS A 633 -6.56 37.49 -12.12
N GLY A 634 -6.44 36.19 -11.87
CA GLY A 634 -7.42 35.21 -12.28
C GLY A 634 -8.78 35.40 -11.60
N LEU A 635 -8.78 35.66 -10.29
CA LEU A 635 -9.99 35.93 -9.53
C LEU A 635 -10.69 37.21 -9.99
N LYS A 636 -9.94 38.29 -10.28
CA LYS A 636 -10.51 39.56 -10.79
C LYS A 636 -11.16 39.35 -12.14
N THR A 637 -10.45 38.74 -13.10
CA THR A 637 -10.95 38.48 -14.44
C THR A 637 -12.22 37.62 -14.39
N ALA A 638 -12.20 36.56 -13.61
CA ALA A 638 -13.35 35.66 -13.45
C ALA A 638 -14.55 36.36 -12.78
N ALA A 639 -14.31 37.11 -11.72
CA ALA A 639 -15.37 37.78 -10.98
C ALA A 639 -16.03 38.90 -11.80
N ILE A 640 -15.26 39.72 -12.52
CA ILE A 640 -15.81 40.74 -13.42
C ILE A 640 -16.70 40.09 -14.50
N ALA A 641 -16.20 39.04 -15.15
CA ALA A 641 -16.97 38.33 -16.16
C ALA A 641 -18.24 37.69 -15.60
N ALA A 642 -18.17 37.10 -14.38
CA ALA A 642 -19.32 36.46 -13.75
C ALA A 642 -20.40 37.45 -13.29
N TYR A 643 -20.00 38.51 -12.58
CA TYR A 643 -20.92 39.49 -12.02
C TYR A 643 -21.32 40.61 -13.01
N ASN A 644 -20.57 40.77 -14.10
CA ASN A 644 -20.73 41.87 -15.07
C ASN A 644 -20.62 43.27 -14.41
N ASP A 645 -19.77 43.38 -13.40
CA ASP A 645 -19.53 44.57 -12.60
C ASP A 645 -18.06 44.65 -12.20
N ASP A 646 -17.36 45.64 -12.73
CA ASP A 646 -15.93 45.87 -12.50
C ASP A 646 -15.61 46.18 -11.04
N VAL A 647 -16.49 46.90 -10.36
CA VAL A 647 -16.29 47.31 -8.97
C VAL A 647 -16.46 46.10 -8.06
N MET A 648 -17.57 45.37 -8.20
CA MET A 648 -17.85 44.20 -7.40
C MET A 648 -16.81 43.06 -7.65
N GLY A 649 -16.47 42.80 -8.92
CA GLY A 649 -15.45 41.84 -9.28
C GLY A 649 -14.09 42.17 -8.69
N THR A 650 -13.72 43.46 -8.69
CA THR A 650 -12.47 43.92 -8.07
C THR A 650 -12.48 43.74 -6.55
N ILE A 651 -13.59 44.09 -5.88
CA ILE A 651 -13.75 43.93 -4.42
C ILE A 651 -13.58 42.46 -4.02
N TYR A 652 -14.28 41.53 -4.68
CA TYR A 652 -14.16 40.08 -4.39
C TYR A 652 -12.74 39.57 -4.60
N ALA A 653 -12.07 39.99 -5.67
CA ALA A 653 -10.70 39.60 -5.96
C ALA A 653 -9.71 40.13 -4.91
N VAL A 654 -9.89 41.38 -4.46
CA VAL A 654 -9.03 41.97 -3.40
C VAL A 654 -9.23 41.22 -2.09
N VAL A 655 -10.46 41.00 -1.66
CA VAL A 655 -10.76 40.33 -0.41
C VAL A 655 -10.18 38.88 -0.41
N ALA A 656 -10.40 38.13 -1.49
CA ALA A 656 -9.89 36.79 -1.63
C ALA A 656 -8.35 36.74 -1.64
N THR A 657 -7.71 37.69 -2.34
CA THR A 657 -6.25 37.78 -2.42
C THR A 657 -5.62 38.18 -1.09
N CYS A 658 -6.21 39.10 -0.36
CA CYS A 658 -5.78 39.49 0.98
C CYS A 658 -5.90 38.29 1.94
N THR A 659 -6.98 37.56 1.87
CA THR A 659 -7.17 36.33 2.67
C THR A 659 -6.11 35.28 2.33
N TRP A 660 -5.83 35.07 1.03
CA TRP A 660 -4.77 34.15 0.59
C TRP A 660 -3.39 34.58 1.09
N PHE A 661 -3.05 35.87 0.98
CA PHE A 661 -1.76 36.38 1.43
C PHE A 661 -1.59 36.23 2.96
N THR A 662 -2.64 36.54 3.72
CA THR A 662 -2.62 36.37 5.19
C THR A 662 -2.50 34.89 5.56
N TRP A 663 -3.21 34.00 4.87
CA TRP A 663 -3.05 32.55 5.03
C TRP A 663 -1.63 32.11 4.79
N PHE A 664 -1.03 32.50 3.66
CA PHE A 664 0.33 32.12 3.30
C PHE A 664 1.35 32.65 4.32
N LEU A 665 1.17 33.88 4.78
CA LEU A 665 2.01 34.47 5.84
C LEU A 665 1.88 33.68 7.16
N CYS A 666 0.66 33.37 7.61
CA CYS A 666 0.44 32.56 8.81
C CYS A 666 1.03 31.16 8.68
N LEU A 667 0.97 30.56 7.48
CA LEU A 667 1.60 29.27 7.21
C LEU A 667 3.12 29.35 7.30
N CYS A 668 3.74 30.38 6.76
CA CYS A 668 5.19 30.63 6.87
C CYS A 668 5.64 30.87 8.32
N LEU A 669 4.78 31.46 9.12
CA LEU A 669 5.04 31.79 10.53
C LEU A 669 4.64 30.65 11.49
N SER A 670 4.05 29.56 10.99
CA SER A 670 3.56 28.45 11.81
C SER A 670 4.64 27.75 12.64
N GLY A 671 5.92 27.86 12.24
CA GLY A 671 7.06 27.37 13.01
C GLY A 671 7.53 28.29 14.15
N ILE A 672 6.94 29.48 14.31
CA ILE A 672 7.40 30.50 15.25
C ILE A 672 6.43 30.70 16.43
N GLY A 673 5.15 30.35 16.28
CA GLY A 673 4.13 30.57 17.30
C GLY A 673 3.04 29.51 17.35
N GLU A 674 2.65 29.15 18.57
CA GLU A 674 1.52 28.26 18.82
C GLU A 674 0.21 28.92 18.32
N GLY A 675 -0.60 28.18 17.59
CA GLY A 675 -1.89 28.65 17.06
C GLY A 675 -1.84 29.30 15.67
N THR A 676 -0.67 29.70 15.15
CA THR A 676 -0.59 30.28 13.79
C THR A 676 -0.99 29.27 12.71
N ALA A 677 -0.72 27.99 12.90
CA ALA A 677 -1.17 26.94 11.99
C ALA A 677 -2.71 26.83 11.96
N SER A 678 -3.37 26.89 13.11
CA SER A 678 -4.84 26.85 13.20
C SER A 678 -5.48 28.07 12.51
N ILE A 679 -4.90 29.26 12.71
CA ILE A 679 -5.33 30.49 12.04
C ILE A 679 -5.12 30.36 10.52
N ALA A 680 -3.98 29.81 10.10
CA ALA A 680 -3.70 29.57 8.69
C ALA A 680 -4.76 28.66 8.06
N TRP A 681 -5.14 27.57 8.71
CA TRP A 681 -6.19 26.67 8.21
C TRP A 681 -7.57 27.32 8.14
N MET A 682 -7.94 28.15 9.12
CA MET A 682 -9.20 28.89 9.07
C MET A 682 -9.20 29.89 7.93
N LEU A 683 -8.12 30.61 7.70
CA LEU A 683 -7.97 31.54 6.57
C LEU A 683 -7.99 30.81 5.23
N TYR A 684 -7.40 29.63 5.14
CA TYR A 684 -7.46 28.81 3.94
C TYR A 684 -8.89 28.39 3.62
N CYS A 685 -9.64 27.89 4.60
CA CYS A 685 -11.04 27.52 4.42
C CYS A 685 -11.89 28.73 3.97
N PHE A 686 -11.63 29.91 4.55
CA PHE A 686 -12.33 31.13 4.17
C PHE A 686 -11.98 31.59 2.74
N PHE A 687 -10.70 31.52 2.35
CA PHE A 687 -10.25 31.78 0.98
C PHE A 687 -10.91 30.80 -0.03
N VAL A 688 -10.90 29.51 0.28
CA VAL A 688 -11.52 28.46 -0.55
C VAL A 688 -13.00 28.71 -0.75
N ALA A 689 -13.72 29.13 0.30
CA ALA A 689 -15.14 29.48 0.19
C ALA A 689 -15.36 30.64 -0.78
N GLN A 690 -14.50 31.66 -0.75
CA GLN A 690 -14.57 32.79 -1.68
C GLN A 690 -14.32 32.37 -3.13
N VAL A 691 -13.30 31.51 -3.37
CA VAL A 691 -13.01 30.94 -4.70
C VAL A 691 -14.19 30.12 -5.20
N ALA A 692 -14.81 29.31 -4.35
CA ALA A 692 -15.99 28.51 -4.69
C ALA A 692 -17.21 29.37 -5.06
N ILE A 693 -17.43 30.46 -4.35
CA ILE A 693 -18.50 31.41 -4.67
C ILE A 693 -18.28 32.03 -6.07
N ILE A 694 -17.08 32.50 -6.37
CA ILE A 694 -16.76 33.03 -7.69
C ILE A 694 -16.98 31.96 -8.77
N ARG A 695 -16.53 30.74 -8.54
CA ARG A 695 -16.71 29.59 -9.45
C ARG A 695 -18.20 29.29 -9.69
N PHE A 696 -19.01 29.30 -8.63
CA PHE A 696 -20.45 29.13 -8.75
C PHE A 696 -21.07 30.16 -9.69
N HIS A 697 -20.71 31.45 -9.58
CA HIS A 697 -21.21 32.50 -10.43
C HIS A 697 -20.69 32.40 -11.88
N VAL A 698 -19.42 32.00 -12.08
CA VAL A 698 -18.86 31.69 -13.41
C VAL A 698 -19.64 30.54 -14.06
N ARG A 699 -19.97 29.50 -13.34
CA ARG A 699 -20.78 28.39 -13.85
C ARG A 699 -22.20 28.85 -14.20
N ALA A 700 -22.82 29.64 -13.34
CA ALA A 700 -24.14 30.16 -13.59
C ALA A 700 -24.16 31.02 -14.88
N ALA A 701 -23.16 31.88 -15.08
CA ALA A 701 -22.99 32.68 -16.30
C ALA A 701 -22.75 31.81 -17.56
N ARG A 702 -22.15 30.65 -17.42
CA ARG A 702 -21.95 29.68 -18.50
C ARG A 702 -23.10 28.70 -18.69
N SER A 703 -24.13 28.73 -17.84
CA SER A 703 -25.25 27.78 -17.80
C SER A 703 -24.76 26.32 -17.55
N ILE A 704 -23.67 26.15 -16.81
CA ILE A 704 -23.12 24.86 -16.47
C ILE A 704 -23.91 24.28 -15.28
N ARG A 705 -24.48 23.09 -15.46
CA ARG A 705 -25.21 22.36 -14.40
C ARG A 705 -24.23 21.60 -13.53
N ASP A 706 -24.06 22.06 -12.29
CA ASP A 706 -23.33 21.36 -11.22
C ASP A 706 -23.78 21.91 -9.87
N ASN A 707 -23.30 21.37 -8.76
CA ASN A 707 -23.69 21.82 -7.43
C ASN A 707 -22.56 22.59 -6.74
N PHE A 708 -22.94 23.43 -5.76
CA PHE A 708 -22.00 24.26 -5.01
C PHE A 708 -20.98 23.42 -4.20
N LEU A 709 -21.33 22.20 -3.76
CA LEU A 709 -20.43 21.33 -3.03
C LEU A 709 -19.24 20.89 -3.90
N ASN A 710 -19.47 20.63 -5.20
CA ASN A 710 -18.39 20.33 -6.14
C ASN A 710 -17.46 21.53 -6.34
N ASP A 711 -18.01 22.75 -6.38
CA ASP A 711 -17.20 23.96 -6.45
C ASP A 711 -16.35 24.14 -5.20
N LEU A 712 -16.93 23.91 -4.04
CA LEU A 712 -16.22 24.01 -2.76
C LEU A 712 -15.11 22.97 -2.66
N PHE A 713 -15.41 21.72 -3.02
CA PHE A 713 -14.42 20.64 -2.97
C PHE A 713 -13.26 20.85 -3.95
N ALA A 714 -13.55 21.23 -5.19
CA ALA A 714 -12.53 21.54 -6.17
C ALA A 714 -11.65 22.71 -5.72
N SER A 715 -12.27 23.77 -5.18
CA SER A 715 -11.54 24.95 -4.69
C SER A 715 -10.66 24.61 -3.48
N PHE A 716 -11.09 23.71 -2.61
CA PHE A 716 -10.31 23.24 -1.48
C PHE A 716 -9.09 22.43 -1.91
N ALA A 717 -9.30 21.46 -2.80
CA ALA A 717 -8.26 20.52 -3.21
C ALA A 717 -7.22 21.16 -4.15
N VAL A 718 -7.65 22.03 -5.05
CA VAL A 718 -6.81 22.47 -6.18
C VAL A 718 -7.06 23.92 -6.60
N TYR A 719 -7.12 24.87 -5.65
CA TYR A 719 -7.48 26.26 -5.92
C TYR A 719 -6.72 26.93 -7.10
N PRO A 720 -5.40 26.67 -7.30
CA PRO A 720 -4.70 27.37 -8.40
C PRO A 720 -5.27 27.00 -9.77
N MET A 721 -5.66 25.75 -9.94
CA MET A 721 -6.29 25.27 -11.16
C MET A 721 -7.70 25.81 -11.34
N VAL A 722 -8.46 25.89 -10.25
CA VAL A 722 -9.81 26.45 -10.25
C VAL A 722 -9.76 27.93 -10.65
N VAL A 723 -8.82 28.69 -10.07
CA VAL A 723 -8.63 30.11 -10.42
C VAL A 723 -8.18 30.27 -11.87
N SER A 724 -7.21 29.47 -12.31
CA SER A 724 -6.76 29.47 -13.70
C SER A 724 -7.87 29.07 -14.68
N GLN A 725 -8.65 28.03 -14.35
CA GLN A 725 -9.79 27.61 -15.15
C GLN A 725 -10.80 28.78 -15.33
N MET A 726 -11.15 29.46 -14.23
CA MET A 726 -12.09 30.56 -14.25
C MET A 726 -11.56 31.77 -15.05
N GLU A 727 -10.25 32.08 -14.93
CA GLU A 727 -9.60 33.12 -15.71
C GLU A 727 -9.72 32.85 -17.22
N LEU A 728 -9.43 31.60 -17.62
CA LEU A 728 -9.45 31.20 -19.02
C LEU A 728 -10.86 31.02 -19.59
N GLU A 729 -11.88 30.85 -18.74
CA GLU A 729 -13.30 30.81 -19.13
C GLU A 729 -13.94 32.20 -19.31
N ALA A 730 -13.37 33.21 -18.68
CA ALA A 730 -13.95 34.58 -18.71
C ALA A 730 -14.22 35.13 -20.13
N PRO A 731 -13.31 35.01 -21.11
CA PRO A 731 -13.58 35.49 -22.49
C PRO A 731 -14.80 34.83 -23.15
N TYR A 732 -15.06 33.54 -22.83
CA TYR A 732 -16.21 32.82 -23.38
C TYR A 732 -17.54 33.30 -22.78
N ILE A 733 -17.53 33.80 -21.54
CA ILE A 733 -18.69 34.43 -20.90
C ILE A 733 -19.01 35.76 -21.60
N GLU A 734 -17.99 36.57 -21.89
CA GLU A 734 -18.16 37.87 -22.57
C GLU A 734 -18.71 37.70 -23.99
N GLN A 735 -18.17 36.72 -24.75
CA GLN A 735 -18.67 36.43 -26.09
C GLN A 735 -20.16 36.03 -26.09
N ARG A 736 -20.60 35.25 -25.09
CA ARG A 736 -21.99 34.80 -24.98
C ARG A 736 -22.98 35.95 -24.63
N LYS A 737 -22.50 37.01 -23.98
CA LYS A 737 -23.31 38.18 -23.65
C LYS A 737 -23.51 39.15 -24.86
N GLN A 738 -22.66 38.97 -25.89
CA GLN A 738 -22.73 39.79 -27.12
C GLN A 738 -23.62 39.15 -28.22
N VAL A 739 -24.00 37.87 -28.06
CA VAL A 739 -24.95 37.13 -28.88
C VAL A 739 -26.32 37.12 -28.19
#